data_8525f16c238d1eaac4c771c372eb66de
#
_entry.id   8525f16c238d1eaac4c771c372eb66de
#
_cell.length_a   1.000
_cell.length_b   1.000
_cell.length_c   1.000
_cell.angle_alpha   90.00
_cell.angle_beta   90.00
_cell.angle_gamma   90.00
#
_symmetry.space_group_name_H-M   'P 1'
#
loop_
_entity.id
_entity.type
_entity.pdbx_description
1 polymer ?
#
loop_
_entity_poly.entity_id
_entity_poly.type
_entity_poly.pdbx_seq_one_letter_code
_entity_poly.pdbx_strand_id
1 'polypeptide(L)'
;MKYLKVRFRVSLFIVLSFLYCSNPLFAQQIQYTDGHNSWNPDSLGNHRAILIFNGKGNSAKAIIDWRRRDDHPELKRIIVQDAKTAKKVLNVHAIEINRERGTILFEPISGPGIYYIYYMPYIYEGPHTYYPKGNYWKPERTAEATWLNQIDSSHTLPANCIIKEIQSINPLNSFYPMEVIATAAETKSLVDKNKDKAFLVFPENRMHSIRMKNDLPQRWIVKGVQKTFTDHALRGEYLAFQLGVYVLQDIKDLRIDFSDLKSNSGKIIPAKNLSCINTDGVRYDGTGFSNQVDVAKGKIQAMWCGMDIPVSSSPGLYLGKAIVHTGSSSQDIQLQIRVDAGLTTNGGIDRPEQMTRLKWLNSTLAQDNTVIPPYTPLQVEDTIISLLGRKLFLNQDGLPAQVQTFFTPEMTSIGTHPNPLFTEPVHFQFFNSSGIVISDWKSSGIRFIKKEPGTVVWQSTNISASIQMDVRASIEFDGFVTYTVKCTALQDLDLSDIHFQLPMQHSASKYMMGLGLKGGLRPDTLHWKWDVAHKNQDGAWIGGVNAGLQFSLRDEHYSRPLNTNFYLQKPLLLPSSWGNDHNGGIDVLEENTSVLIKAYRGSRHMNKGDTAYYNFNLLITPFHPINTEFQWDSRFYHRYNTIDSIRQTGATIVNIHHATPINPYINYPFIEFKKMKEYIDEAHLKGLKVKIYNTIRELSNKAYEIHALRSLGHEIFSTGKGAGFSWLQEHLGDDYIAAWFVPELKDAAIVNSGMNRWHNYYVEGMNWLVQHVGIDGVYLDDVAFDRITMKRIKRVLIRDGHPGILDLHSANQYNKNDGFNNSANLYMEHFPYLNKLWFGEYFDYEKNKPDFFLTEVSGIPFGLMGEMLQDGGNAWRGMIYGMTNRMPWSANADPSAIWKLWDEFGIKGSEMIGYWSENCPVKTNNAQVLATVYKRKGSALISIASWADTDVNIKLEIDWKSLGLDPSSAHITAPEVKNFQVANHFSVQDEIPVTKGKGWLLIVK
;
A
#
# COMPACT_ATOMS: atom_id res chain seq x y z
N MET A 1 -76.85 15.59 -28.61
CA MET A 1 -77.57 16.13 -29.78
C MET A 1 -76.61 16.39 -30.90
N LYS A 2 -76.89 15.71 -32.02
CA LYS A 2 -76.54 15.96 -33.45
C LYS A 2 -75.09 16.28 -33.82
N TYR A 3 -74.36 15.30 -34.38
CA TYR A 3 -74.14 15.00 -35.84
C TYR A 3 -73.71 16.21 -36.68
N LEU A 4 -72.50 16.08 -37.28
CA LEU A 4 -72.38 16.07 -38.75
C LEU A 4 -71.10 15.40 -39.22
N LYS A 5 -71.27 14.33 -40.06
CA LYS A 5 -70.22 13.68 -40.89
C LYS A 5 -70.06 14.49 -42.18
N VAL A 6 -68.79 14.68 -42.58
CA VAL A 6 -68.51 15.00 -44.02
C VAL A 6 -67.46 13.98 -44.49
N ARG A 7 -67.92 13.23 -45.53
CA ARG A 7 -67.07 12.35 -46.34
C ARG A 7 -66.47 13.19 -47.46
N PHE A 8 -65.15 13.01 -47.71
CA PHE A 8 -64.57 13.32 -49.02
C PHE A 8 -63.86 12.06 -49.55
N ARG A 9 -64.30 11.71 -50.80
CA ARG A 9 -63.64 10.66 -51.64
C ARG A 9 -62.45 11.32 -52.30
N VAL A 10 -61.31 10.57 -52.34
CA VAL A 10 -60.13 10.92 -53.15
C VAL A 10 -59.82 9.70 -54.05
N SER A 11 -59.73 10.01 -55.32
CA SER A 11 -59.45 9.09 -56.43
C SER A 11 -58.00 8.70 -56.45
N LEU A 12 -57.82 7.39 -56.80
CA LEU A 12 -56.56 6.72 -56.96
C LEU A 12 -55.88 7.16 -58.31
N PHE A 13 -54.65 7.68 -58.21
CA PHE A 13 -53.70 7.73 -59.33
C PHE A 13 -52.52 6.85 -59.07
N ILE A 14 -52.41 5.70 -59.84
CA ILE A 14 -51.24 4.86 -59.81
C ILE A 14 -50.27 5.44 -60.82
N VAL A 15 -49.07 5.86 -60.30
CA VAL A 15 -47.87 6.05 -61.14
C VAL A 15 -46.83 5.03 -60.68
N LEU A 16 -46.62 4.03 -61.49
CA LEU A 16 -45.45 3.12 -61.35
C LEU A 16 -44.19 3.88 -61.76
N SER A 17 -43.37 4.21 -60.80
CA SER A 17 -41.96 4.49 -61.04
C SER A 17 -41.09 3.45 -60.37
N PHE A 18 -40.46 2.61 -61.18
CA PHE A 18 -39.39 1.70 -60.78
C PHE A 18 -38.21 2.54 -60.26
N LEU A 19 -38.11 2.70 -58.95
CA LEU A 19 -36.89 3.09 -58.30
C LEU A 19 -36.23 1.83 -57.72
N TYR A 20 -35.09 1.47 -58.33
CA TYR A 20 -34.14 0.55 -57.72
C TYR A 20 -33.70 1.16 -56.38
N CYS A 21 -34.36 0.83 -55.29
CA CYS A 21 -33.81 0.96 -53.96
C CYS A 21 -32.78 -0.16 -53.76
N SER A 22 -31.51 0.15 -54.00
CA SER A 22 -30.43 -0.58 -53.35
C SER A 22 -30.64 -0.45 -51.82
N ASN A 23 -31.27 -1.45 -51.20
CA ASN A 23 -31.29 -1.62 -49.77
C ASN A 23 -29.81 -1.69 -49.31
N PRO A 24 -29.29 -0.74 -48.54
CA PRO A 24 -28.08 -1.02 -47.84
C PRO A 24 -28.41 -2.20 -46.89
N LEU A 25 -27.73 -3.31 -47.07
CA LEU A 25 -27.70 -4.39 -46.13
C LEU A 25 -27.24 -3.73 -44.82
N PHE A 26 -28.18 -3.37 -43.92
CA PHE A 26 -27.85 -3.06 -42.54
C PHE A 26 -27.25 -4.37 -41.99
N ALA A 27 -25.96 -4.42 -41.88
CA ALA A 27 -25.28 -5.46 -41.12
C ALA A 27 -25.96 -5.51 -39.75
N GLN A 28 -26.51 -6.63 -39.37
CA GLN A 28 -27.21 -6.82 -38.10
C GLN A 28 -26.23 -6.45 -37.00
N GLN A 29 -26.54 -5.39 -36.29
CA GLN A 29 -25.66 -4.91 -35.19
C GLN A 29 -25.64 -5.99 -34.12
N ILE A 30 -24.47 -6.58 -33.87
CA ILE A 30 -24.26 -7.60 -32.84
C ILE A 30 -24.63 -7.02 -31.50
N GLN A 31 -25.48 -7.72 -30.74
CA GLN A 31 -25.82 -7.36 -29.38
C GLN A 31 -24.72 -7.86 -28.40
N TYR A 32 -24.42 -7.05 -27.39
CA TYR A 32 -23.50 -7.42 -26.31
C TYR A 32 -24.32 -7.58 -25.04
N THR A 33 -24.23 -8.75 -24.41
CA THR A 33 -25.03 -9.08 -23.22
C THR A 33 -24.18 -9.73 -22.14
N ASP A 34 -24.78 -9.91 -20.97
CA ASP A 34 -24.20 -10.57 -19.82
C ASP A 34 -24.70 -12.02 -19.73
N GLY A 35 -23.80 -12.94 -19.54
CA GLY A 35 -24.09 -14.38 -19.40
C GLY A 35 -24.55 -14.81 -18.00
N HIS A 36 -24.63 -13.91 -17.03
CA HIS A 36 -25.05 -14.16 -15.63
C HIS A 36 -24.35 -15.36 -14.99
N ASN A 37 -23.05 -15.55 -15.22
CA ASN A 37 -22.23 -16.66 -14.76
C ASN A 37 -22.78 -18.06 -15.17
N SER A 38 -23.42 -18.17 -16.33
CA SER A 38 -24.10 -19.39 -16.79
C SER A 38 -23.19 -20.50 -17.33
N TRP A 39 -21.88 -20.29 -17.36
CA TRP A 39 -20.88 -21.33 -17.72
C TRP A 39 -19.66 -21.23 -16.81
N ASN A 40 -18.80 -22.27 -16.84
CA ASN A 40 -17.55 -22.26 -16.10
C ASN A 40 -16.44 -21.52 -16.88
N PRO A 41 -16.02 -20.31 -16.45
CA PRO A 41 -14.97 -19.55 -17.13
C PRO A 41 -13.58 -20.18 -17.01
N ASP A 42 -13.33 -21.01 -16.00
CA ASP A 42 -12.02 -21.64 -15.78
C ASP A 42 -11.68 -22.69 -16.87
N SER A 43 -12.70 -23.19 -17.59
CA SER A 43 -12.53 -24.13 -18.69
C SER A 43 -12.88 -23.57 -20.07
N LEU A 44 -13.74 -22.56 -20.13
CA LEU A 44 -14.27 -22.03 -21.41
C LEU A 44 -13.90 -20.57 -21.65
N GLY A 45 -13.31 -19.91 -20.67
CA GLY A 45 -12.97 -18.48 -20.74
C GLY A 45 -14.15 -17.56 -20.42
N ASN A 46 -13.89 -16.26 -20.47
CA ASN A 46 -14.83 -15.24 -20.02
C ASN A 46 -15.81 -14.78 -21.11
N HIS A 47 -15.68 -15.24 -22.37
CA HIS A 47 -16.41 -14.70 -23.51
C HIS A 47 -16.92 -15.79 -24.46
N ARG A 48 -18.13 -15.59 -24.99
CA ARG A 48 -18.69 -16.46 -26.05
C ARG A 48 -19.53 -15.67 -27.05
N ALA A 49 -19.63 -16.18 -28.26
CA ALA A 49 -20.65 -15.80 -29.25
C ALA A 49 -21.78 -16.83 -29.27
N ILE A 50 -23.02 -16.38 -29.37
CA ILE A 50 -24.21 -17.20 -29.48
C ILE A 50 -24.64 -17.19 -30.95
N LEU A 51 -24.76 -18.39 -31.55
CA LEU A 51 -25.09 -18.60 -32.91
C LEU A 51 -26.44 -19.31 -33.05
N ILE A 52 -27.19 -18.97 -34.10
CA ILE A 52 -28.37 -19.70 -34.54
C ILE A 52 -28.04 -20.33 -35.88
N PHE A 53 -28.07 -21.66 -35.93
CA PHE A 53 -27.96 -22.42 -37.18
C PHE A 53 -29.33 -22.93 -37.59
N ASN A 54 -29.82 -22.53 -38.81
CA ASN A 54 -31.09 -22.91 -39.36
C ASN A 54 -30.93 -23.78 -40.62
N GLY A 55 -29.69 -24.07 -41.00
CA GLY A 55 -29.35 -24.82 -42.22
C GLY A 55 -29.60 -26.33 -42.09
N LYS A 56 -29.51 -27.01 -43.23
CA LYS A 56 -29.47 -28.49 -43.32
C LYS A 56 -28.09 -28.89 -43.83
N GLY A 57 -27.52 -29.94 -43.27
CA GLY A 57 -26.22 -30.45 -43.72
C GLY A 57 -25.25 -30.68 -42.55
N ASN A 58 -24.05 -31.16 -42.86
CA ASN A 58 -23.03 -31.55 -41.90
C ASN A 58 -21.99 -30.46 -41.66
N SER A 59 -22.19 -29.24 -42.19
CA SER A 59 -21.29 -28.11 -41.98
C SER A 59 -22.06 -26.80 -41.85
N ALA A 60 -21.67 -26.00 -40.84
CA ALA A 60 -22.16 -24.66 -40.55
C ALA A 60 -20.99 -23.67 -40.62
N LYS A 61 -21.26 -22.45 -41.12
CA LYS A 61 -20.27 -21.37 -41.22
C LYS A 61 -20.67 -20.22 -40.29
N ALA A 62 -19.83 -19.90 -39.32
CA ALA A 62 -19.97 -18.72 -38.49
C ALA A 62 -19.01 -17.62 -38.96
N ILE A 63 -19.54 -16.43 -39.26
CA ILE A 63 -18.77 -15.22 -39.51
C ILE A 63 -19.09 -14.23 -38.38
N ILE A 64 -18.13 -13.98 -37.51
CA ILE A 64 -18.32 -13.22 -36.26
C ILE A 64 -17.46 -11.95 -36.32
N ASP A 65 -18.07 -10.79 -36.41
CA ASP A 65 -17.39 -9.50 -36.33
C ASP A 65 -17.20 -9.12 -34.84
N TRP A 66 -16.35 -9.85 -34.15
CA TRP A 66 -16.19 -9.78 -32.69
C TRP A 66 -15.37 -8.60 -32.17
N ARG A 67 -14.57 -7.94 -33.03
CA ARG A 67 -13.86 -6.69 -32.69
C ARG A 67 -13.07 -6.76 -31.39
N ARG A 68 -12.18 -7.73 -31.29
CA ARG A 68 -11.42 -8.09 -30.12
C ARG A 68 -10.22 -7.16 -29.91
N ARG A 69 -10.06 -6.68 -28.67
CA ARG A 69 -8.89 -5.87 -28.30
C ARG A 69 -7.62 -6.68 -28.09
N ASP A 70 -7.73 -7.97 -27.77
CA ASP A 70 -6.57 -8.83 -27.46
C ASP A 70 -5.68 -9.04 -28.69
N ASP A 71 -4.37 -9.00 -28.45
CA ASP A 71 -3.38 -9.28 -29.47
C ASP A 71 -3.34 -10.78 -29.78
N HIS A 72 -3.00 -11.12 -31.02
CA HIS A 72 -2.80 -12.50 -31.48
C HIS A 72 -3.99 -13.45 -31.18
N PRO A 73 -5.23 -13.10 -31.54
CA PRO A 73 -6.39 -13.99 -31.34
C PRO A 73 -6.25 -15.32 -32.06
N GLU A 74 -5.46 -15.37 -33.15
CA GLU A 74 -5.15 -16.58 -33.94
C GLU A 74 -4.34 -17.61 -33.14
N LEU A 75 -3.68 -17.20 -32.06
CA LEU A 75 -2.92 -18.05 -31.13
C LEU A 75 -3.77 -18.62 -29.99
N LYS A 76 -5.07 -18.29 -29.93
CA LYS A 76 -6.01 -18.70 -28.88
C LYS A 76 -7.01 -19.71 -29.39
N ARG A 77 -7.31 -20.73 -28.59
CA ARG A 77 -8.21 -21.81 -28.93
C ARG A 77 -9.64 -21.33 -29.11
N ILE A 78 -10.33 -21.89 -30.10
CA ILE A 78 -11.77 -21.80 -30.29
C ILE A 78 -12.40 -23.10 -29.79
N ILE A 79 -13.47 -22.99 -28.99
CA ILE A 79 -14.28 -24.14 -28.56
C ILE A 79 -15.71 -23.90 -29.04
N VAL A 80 -16.26 -24.87 -29.79
CA VAL A 80 -17.68 -24.86 -30.20
C VAL A 80 -18.44 -25.84 -29.31
N GLN A 81 -19.61 -25.43 -28.84
CA GLN A 81 -20.47 -26.24 -27.98
C GLN A 81 -21.91 -26.21 -28.51
N ASP A 82 -22.55 -27.34 -28.58
CA ASP A 82 -23.98 -27.45 -28.85
C ASP A 82 -24.77 -27.04 -27.61
N ALA A 83 -25.61 -26.03 -27.72
CA ALA A 83 -26.38 -25.51 -26.57
C ALA A 83 -27.43 -26.51 -26.04
N LYS A 84 -27.94 -27.41 -26.87
CA LYS A 84 -28.97 -28.38 -26.50
C LYS A 84 -28.42 -29.53 -25.64
N THR A 85 -27.23 -30.01 -26.01
CA THR A 85 -26.65 -31.22 -25.40
C THR A 85 -25.47 -30.87 -24.45
N ALA A 86 -25.02 -29.63 -24.46
CA ALA A 86 -23.80 -29.16 -23.81
C ALA A 86 -22.52 -29.89 -24.30
N LYS A 87 -22.60 -30.67 -25.38
CA LYS A 87 -21.44 -31.40 -25.92
C LYS A 87 -20.54 -30.47 -26.74
N LYS A 88 -19.24 -30.68 -26.59
CA LYS A 88 -18.22 -30.02 -27.40
C LYS A 88 -18.28 -30.60 -28.82
N VAL A 89 -18.27 -29.72 -29.81
CA VAL A 89 -18.14 -30.10 -31.22
C VAL A 89 -16.65 -30.35 -31.50
N LEU A 90 -16.32 -31.53 -32.06
CA LEU A 90 -14.95 -31.89 -32.39
C LEU A 90 -14.54 -31.40 -33.78
N ASN A 91 -15.43 -31.56 -34.76
CA ASN A 91 -15.18 -31.08 -36.12
C ASN A 91 -15.36 -29.56 -36.21
N VAL A 92 -14.24 -28.84 -35.93
CA VAL A 92 -14.13 -27.38 -35.97
C VAL A 92 -12.92 -27.00 -36.81
N HIS A 93 -13.11 -26.11 -37.76
CA HIS A 93 -12.06 -25.58 -38.63
C HIS A 93 -12.12 -24.04 -38.67
N ALA A 94 -11.10 -23.38 -38.14
CA ALA A 94 -10.94 -21.93 -38.19
C ALA A 94 -10.31 -21.55 -39.55
N ILE A 95 -11.11 -20.89 -40.41
CA ILE A 95 -10.64 -20.39 -41.72
C ILE A 95 -9.83 -19.11 -41.54
N GLU A 96 -10.36 -18.19 -40.74
CA GLU A 96 -9.76 -16.88 -40.48
C GLU A 96 -10.03 -16.49 -39.05
N ILE A 97 -8.98 -16.13 -38.35
CA ILE A 97 -9.05 -15.57 -36.97
C ILE A 97 -8.15 -14.36 -36.92
N ASN A 98 -8.74 -13.18 -36.76
CA ASN A 98 -8.03 -11.94 -36.55
C ASN A 98 -8.78 -11.08 -35.52
N ARG A 99 -8.25 -9.91 -35.19
CA ARG A 99 -8.84 -9.02 -34.16
C ARG A 99 -10.22 -8.49 -34.57
N GLU A 100 -10.49 -8.33 -35.85
CA GLU A 100 -11.77 -7.79 -36.32
C GLU A 100 -12.82 -8.88 -36.47
N ARG A 101 -12.42 -10.06 -37.02
CA ARG A 101 -13.32 -11.12 -37.46
C ARG A 101 -12.82 -12.53 -37.16
N GLY A 102 -13.76 -13.43 -36.94
CA GLY A 102 -13.56 -14.88 -36.93
C GLY A 102 -14.47 -15.56 -37.99
N THR A 103 -13.90 -16.38 -38.86
CA THR A 103 -14.60 -17.24 -39.77
C THR A 103 -14.32 -18.69 -39.42
N ILE A 104 -15.36 -19.41 -38.98
CA ILE A 104 -15.23 -20.73 -38.34
C ILE A 104 -16.25 -21.68 -39.00
N LEU A 105 -15.76 -22.82 -39.48
CA LEU A 105 -16.61 -23.95 -39.88
C LEU A 105 -16.72 -24.93 -38.71
N PHE A 106 -17.90 -25.51 -38.55
CA PHE A 106 -18.12 -26.58 -37.56
C PHE A 106 -19.23 -27.53 -37.98
N GLU A 107 -19.19 -28.74 -37.46
CA GLU A 107 -20.24 -29.74 -37.66
C GLU A 107 -21.42 -29.47 -36.70
N PRO A 108 -22.63 -29.20 -37.19
CA PRO A 108 -23.80 -28.98 -36.36
C PRO A 108 -24.36 -30.32 -35.84
N ILE A 109 -23.75 -30.91 -34.82
CA ILE A 109 -23.98 -32.26 -34.28
C ILE A 109 -25.43 -32.55 -33.87
N SER A 110 -26.23 -31.53 -33.55
CA SER A 110 -27.66 -31.67 -33.26
C SER A 110 -28.57 -31.10 -34.39
N GLY A 111 -27.98 -30.75 -35.53
CA GLY A 111 -28.68 -30.06 -36.64
C GLY A 111 -29.03 -28.61 -36.32
N PRO A 112 -30.17 -28.11 -36.87
CA PRO A 112 -30.59 -26.73 -36.59
C PRO A 112 -30.77 -26.47 -35.06
N GLY A 113 -30.28 -25.32 -34.61
CA GLY A 113 -30.29 -24.97 -33.19
C GLY A 113 -29.33 -23.90 -32.80
N ILE A 114 -29.11 -23.75 -31.50
CA ILE A 114 -28.19 -22.78 -30.93
C ILE A 114 -26.84 -23.45 -30.65
N TYR A 115 -25.77 -22.75 -31.02
CA TYR A 115 -24.39 -23.13 -30.74
C TYR A 115 -23.65 -21.98 -30.06
N TYR A 116 -22.70 -22.33 -29.20
CA TYR A 116 -21.83 -21.38 -28.51
C TYR A 116 -20.41 -21.47 -29.06
N ILE A 117 -19.78 -20.34 -29.33
CA ILE A 117 -18.34 -20.27 -29.64
C ILE A 117 -17.64 -19.52 -28.56
N TYR A 118 -16.81 -20.21 -27.77
CA TYR A 118 -15.91 -19.67 -26.80
C TYR A 118 -14.55 -19.41 -27.46
N TYR A 119 -13.95 -18.23 -27.24
CA TYR A 119 -12.80 -17.82 -28.08
C TYR A 119 -11.58 -17.33 -27.28
N MET A 120 -11.61 -17.40 -25.96
CA MET A 120 -10.46 -17.12 -25.08
C MET A 120 -10.42 -18.05 -23.87
N PRO A 121 -10.50 -19.39 -24.05
CA PRO A 121 -10.33 -20.30 -22.94
C PRO A 121 -8.91 -20.19 -22.40
N TYR A 122 -8.77 -20.15 -21.09
CA TYR A 122 -7.48 -20.05 -20.43
C TYR A 122 -7.31 -21.14 -19.38
N ILE A 123 -6.07 -21.42 -19.03
CA ILE A 123 -5.70 -22.23 -17.89
C ILE A 123 -4.93 -21.37 -16.89
N TYR A 124 -5.20 -21.63 -15.64
CA TYR A 124 -4.57 -20.98 -14.54
C TYR A 124 -3.51 -21.91 -13.93
N GLU A 125 -2.25 -21.47 -13.91
CA GLU A 125 -1.11 -22.24 -13.43
C GLU A 125 -0.37 -21.48 -12.32
N GLY A 126 0.18 -22.22 -11.36
CA GLY A 126 0.99 -21.67 -10.28
C GLY A 126 0.28 -21.61 -8.93
N PRO A 127 0.89 -21.01 -7.92
CA PRO A 127 0.29 -20.90 -6.61
C PRO A 127 -0.97 -20.05 -6.67
N HIS A 128 -2.02 -20.50 -6.01
CA HIS A 128 -3.33 -19.89 -6.09
C HIS A 128 -3.40 -18.46 -5.53
N THR A 129 -2.43 -18.04 -4.72
CA THR A 129 -2.48 -16.76 -4.00
C THR A 129 -1.40 -15.75 -4.41
N TYR A 130 -0.26 -16.21 -4.94
CA TYR A 130 0.86 -15.33 -5.31
C TYR A 130 1.24 -15.51 -6.77
N TYR A 131 1.33 -14.40 -7.51
CA TYR A 131 1.86 -14.36 -8.88
C TYR A 131 1.28 -15.43 -9.82
N PRO A 132 -0.03 -15.48 -9.97
CA PRO A 132 -0.65 -16.49 -10.83
C PRO A 132 -0.18 -16.33 -12.28
N LYS A 133 0.04 -17.45 -12.94
CA LYS A 133 0.28 -17.48 -14.38
C LYS A 133 -1.01 -17.91 -15.08
N GLY A 134 -1.59 -17.01 -15.85
CA GLY A 134 -2.71 -17.33 -16.73
C GLY A 134 -2.22 -17.48 -18.17
N ASN A 135 -2.47 -18.61 -18.77
CA ASN A 135 -2.12 -18.86 -20.15
C ASN A 135 -3.37 -19.21 -20.95
N TYR A 136 -3.52 -18.63 -22.15
CA TYR A 136 -4.58 -19.02 -23.05
C TYR A 136 -4.26 -20.36 -23.71
N TRP A 137 -5.29 -21.19 -23.88
CA TRP A 137 -5.12 -22.44 -24.57
C TRP A 137 -4.74 -22.18 -26.02
N LYS A 138 -3.73 -22.92 -26.52
CA LYS A 138 -3.30 -22.84 -27.91
C LYS A 138 -4.32 -23.47 -28.83
N PRO A 139 -4.43 -23.02 -30.09
CA PRO A 139 -5.28 -23.67 -31.11
C PRO A 139 -4.98 -25.16 -31.20
N GLU A 140 -6.03 -25.92 -31.42
CA GLU A 140 -5.98 -27.36 -31.60
C GLU A 140 -6.73 -27.73 -32.88
N ARG A 141 -6.16 -28.59 -33.70
CA ARG A 141 -6.84 -29.18 -34.87
C ARG A 141 -7.63 -30.40 -34.38
N THR A 142 -8.93 -30.24 -34.27
CA THR A 142 -9.84 -31.30 -33.81
C THR A 142 -10.65 -31.89 -34.92
N ALA A 143 -10.72 -31.25 -36.10
CA ALA A 143 -11.48 -31.69 -37.22
C ALA A 143 -10.87 -32.93 -37.88
N GLU A 144 -11.71 -33.92 -38.15
CA GLU A 144 -11.32 -35.13 -38.86
C GLU A 144 -11.06 -34.82 -40.36
N ALA A 145 -10.04 -35.45 -40.93
CA ALA A 145 -9.69 -35.27 -42.34
C ALA A 145 -10.83 -35.69 -43.26
N THR A 146 -11.58 -36.73 -42.91
CA THR A 146 -12.78 -37.19 -43.66
C THR A 146 -13.86 -36.12 -43.72
N TRP A 147 -14.13 -35.42 -42.61
CA TRP A 147 -15.11 -34.33 -42.59
C TRP A 147 -14.62 -33.12 -43.39
N LEU A 148 -13.35 -32.73 -43.29
CA LEU A 148 -12.77 -31.65 -44.10
C LEU A 148 -12.84 -31.96 -45.61
N ASN A 149 -12.46 -33.17 -46.03
CA ASN A 149 -12.53 -33.60 -47.43
C ASN A 149 -13.96 -33.60 -47.98
N GLN A 150 -14.97 -33.92 -47.15
CA GLN A 150 -16.38 -33.84 -47.53
C GLN A 150 -16.82 -32.40 -47.80
N ILE A 151 -16.33 -31.42 -47.03
CA ILE A 151 -16.60 -30.01 -47.25
C ILE A 151 -15.98 -29.52 -48.56
N ASP A 152 -14.72 -29.86 -48.80
CA ASP A 152 -13.96 -29.43 -49.99
C ASP A 152 -14.52 -30.06 -51.27
N SER A 153 -15.01 -31.29 -51.21
CA SER A 153 -15.59 -32.01 -52.36
C SER A 153 -17.06 -31.72 -52.58
N SER A 154 -17.75 -31.14 -51.62
CA SER A 154 -19.17 -30.82 -51.73
C SER A 154 -19.38 -29.56 -52.58
N HIS A 155 -20.24 -29.65 -53.61
CA HIS A 155 -20.66 -28.48 -54.39
C HIS A 155 -21.65 -27.57 -53.64
N THR A 156 -22.00 -27.90 -52.39
CA THR A 156 -22.91 -27.14 -51.52
C THR A 156 -22.09 -26.30 -50.53
N LEU A 157 -22.22 -24.99 -50.62
CA LEU A 157 -21.60 -24.09 -49.65
C LEU A 157 -22.16 -24.32 -48.24
N PRO A 158 -21.31 -24.31 -47.20
CA PRO A 158 -21.77 -24.37 -45.81
C PRO A 158 -22.80 -23.27 -45.50
N ALA A 159 -23.90 -23.64 -44.86
CA ALA A 159 -24.92 -22.65 -44.50
C ALA A 159 -24.43 -21.70 -43.43
N ASN A 160 -24.63 -20.39 -43.63
CA ASN A 160 -24.23 -19.37 -42.65
C ASN A 160 -25.09 -19.42 -41.41
N CYS A 161 -24.44 -19.29 -40.24
CA CYS A 161 -25.09 -19.02 -38.95
C CYS A 161 -25.47 -17.56 -38.81
N ILE A 162 -26.54 -17.31 -38.08
CA ILE A 162 -26.89 -15.95 -37.60
C ILE A 162 -26.18 -15.74 -36.27
N ILE A 163 -25.43 -14.66 -36.14
CA ILE A 163 -24.83 -14.26 -34.89
C ILE A 163 -25.90 -13.54 -34.07
N LYS A 164 -26.36 -14.15 -32.98
CA LYS A 164 -27.38 -13.58 -32.12
C LYS A 164 -26.80 -12.48 -31.23
N GLU A 165 -25.76 -12.83 -30.48
CA GLU A 165 -25.14 -11.94 -29.51
C GLU A 165 -23.73 -12.40 -29.16
N ILE A 166 -22.92 -11.48 -28.58
CA ILE A 166 -21.66 -11.76 -27.90
C ILE A 166 -21.87 -11.55 -26.41
N GLN A 167 -21.47 -12.53 -25.59
CA GLN A 167 -21.62 -12.49 -24.16
C GLN A 167 -20.29 -12.49 -23.43
N SER A 168 -20.20 -11.69 -22.38
CA SER A 168 -19.24 -11.88 -21.30
C SER A 168 -19.85 -12.75 -20.20
N ILE A 169 -19.01 -13.40 -19.38
CA ILE A 169 -19.48 -14.23 -18.25
C ILE A 169 -20.29 -13.40 -17.23
N ASN A 170 -19.91 -12.16 -17.00
CA ASN A 170 -20.57 -11.18 -16.15
C ASN A 170 -20.19 -9.74 -16.54
N PRO A 171 -20.82 -8.70 -16.00
CA PRO A 171 -20.58 -7.30 -16.37
C PRO A 171 -19.11 -6.85 -16.18
N LEU A 172 -18.41 -7.36 -15.16
CA LEU A 172 -17.02 -7.00 -14.90
C LEU A 172 -16.07 -7.43 -16.01
N ASN A 173 -16.40 -8.53 -16.72
CA ASN A 173 -15.60 -9.06 -17.84
C ASN A 173 -16.07 -8.51 -19.19
N SER A 174 -17.03 -7.58 -19.25
CA SER A 174 -17.56 -7.08 -20.53
C SER A 174 -16.59 -6.13 -21.23
N PHE A 175 -16.32 -6.40 -22.49
CA PHE A 175 -15.60 -5.47 -23.38
C PHE A 175 -16.48 -4.32 -23.87
N TYR A 176 -17.81 -4.48 -23.83
CA TYR A 176 -18.72 -3.46 -24.32
C TYR A 176 -18.98 -2.37 -23.28
N PRO A 177 -19.02 -1.08 -23.65
CA PRO A 177 -18.81 -0.56 -25.00
C PRO A 177 -17.39 -0.03 -25.29
N MET A 178 -16.49 0.00 -24.29
CA MET A 178 -15.24 0.78 -24.38
C MET A 178 -14.02 -0.05 -24.81
N GLU A 179 -14.17 -1.36 -24.98
CA GLU A 179 -13.10 -2.27 -25.39
C GLU A 179 -13.44 -3.10 -26.65
N VAL A 180 -14.55 -2.77 -27.31
CA VAL A 180 -14.89 -3.26 -28.65
C VAL A 180 -14.18 -2.34 -29.65
N ILE A 181 -13.20 -2.86 -30.41
CA ILE A 181 -12.32 -2.04 -31.23
C ILE A 181 -13.00 -1.57 -32.54
N ALA A 182 -12.61 -0.38 -33.00
CA ALA A 182 -12.83 0.03 -34.39
C ALA A 182 -12.01 -0.84 -35.31
N THR A 183 -12.51 -1.10 -36.54
CA THR A 183 -11.73 -1.77 -37.57
C THR A 183 -10.63 -0.84 -38.11
N ALA A 184 -9.61 -1.42 -38.73
CA ALA A 184 -8.57 -0.67 -39.42
C ALA A 184 -9.12 0.28 -40.48
N ALA A 185 -10.15 -0.18 -41.22
CA ALA A 185 -10.83 0.62 -42.23
C ALA A 185 -11.60 1.81 -41.64
N GLU A 186 -12.31 1.60 -40.54
CA GLU A 186 -13.02 2.66 -39.80
C GLU A 186 -12.03 3.67 -39.23
N THR A 187 -10.95 3.21 -38.59
CA THR A 187 -9.89 4.05 -38.07
C THR A 187 -9.26 4.90 -39.17
N LYS A 188 -8.89 4.28 -40.30
CA LYS A 188 -8.34 4.99 -41.45
C LYS A 188 -9.31 6.06 -41.97
N SER A 189 -10.59 5.74 -42.11
CA SER A 189 -11.61 6.69 -42.56
C SER A 189 -11.75 7.88 -41.61
N LEU A 190 -11.70 7.64 -40.28
CA LEU A 190 -11.72 8.73 -39.30
C LEU A 190 -10.48 9.65 -39.40
N VAL A 191 -9.30 9.07 -39.54
CA VAL A 191 -8.03 9.80 -39.69
C VAL A 191 -8.06 10.61 -40.99
N ASP A 192 -8.45 9.99 -42.12
CA ASP A 192 -8.47 10.64 -43.44
C ASP A 192 -9.41 11.85 -43.48
N LYS A 193 -10.53 11.80 -42.77
CA LYS A 193 -11.50 12.92 -42.64
C LYS A 193 -11.01 14.07 -41.78
N ASN A 194 -9.94 13.86 -40.97
CA ASN A 194 -9.46 14.84 -39.99
C ASN A 194 -7.95 15.10 -40.13
N LYS A 195 -7.39 15.00 -41.33
CA LYS A 195 -5.92 15.15 -41.57
C LYS A 195 -5.35 16.51 -41.17
N ASP A 196 -6.21 17.52 -41.10
CA ASP A 196 -5.90 18.89 -40.74
C ASP A 196 -5.70 19.09 -39.24
N LYS A 197 -6.07 18.10 -38.41
CA LYS A 197 -6.04 18.22 -36.97
C LYS A 197 -4.83 17.50 -36.36
N ALA A 198 -4.32 18.00 -35.24
CA ALA A 198 -3.28 17.32 -34.46
C ALA A 198 -3.86 16.18 -33.62
N PHE A 199 -5.10 16.33 -33.16
CA PHE A 199 -5.78 15.34 -32.31
C PHE A 199 -7.30 15.47 -32.43
N LEU A 200 -8.03 14.47 -31.95
CA LEU A 200 -9.50 14.44 -31.84
C LEU A 200 -9.89 14.24 -30.39
N VAL A 201 -10.98 14.89 -29.96
CA VAL A 201 -11.48 14.77 -28.58
C VAL A 201 -12.81 14.04 -28.56
N PHE A 202 -12.95 13.07 -27.66
CA PHE A 202 -14.13 12.24 -27.44
C PHE A 202 -14.55 12.34 -25.96
N PRO A 203 -15.51 13.19 -25.64
CA PRO A 203 -16.01 13.29 -24.28
C PRO A 203 -16.76 12.03 -23.86
N GLU A 204 -16.46 11.52 -22.66
CA GLU A 204 -17.17 10.40 -22.05
C GLU A 204 -17.50 10.70 -20.59
N ASN A 205 -18.63 10.19 -20.13
CA ASN A 205 -19.02 10.29 -18.74
C ASN A 205 -18.29 9.21 -17.89
N ARG A 206 -18.42 9.33 -16.59
CA ARG A 206 -17.81 8.42 -15.60
C ARG A 206 -18.21 6.94 -15.77
N MET A 207 -19.36 6.63 -16.37
CA MET A 207 -19.83 5.25 -16.58
C MET A 207 -19.11 4.53 -17.72
N HIS A 208 -18.43 5.26 -18.59
CA HIS A 208 -17.73 4.74 -19.75
C HIS A 208 -16.23 5.04 -19.67
N SER A 209 -15.57 4.48 -18.65
CA SER A 209 -14.12 4.64 -18.49
C SER A 209 -13.37 4.28 -19.76
N ILE A 210 -12.48 5.18 -20.20
CA ILE A 210 -11.60 4.94 -21.35
C ILE A 210 -10.53 3.95 -20.91
N ARG A 211 -10.46 2.79 -21.58
CA ARG A 211 -9.66 1.63 -21.15
C ARG A 211 -8.52 1.28 -22.09
N MET A 212 -8.64 1.66 -23.36
CA MET A 212 -7.66 1.31 -24.40
C MET A 212 -6.75 2.50 -24.71
N LYS A 213 -5.46 2.23 -24.81
CA LYS A 213 -4.44 3.23 -25.19
C LYS A 213 -4.10 3.19 -26.69
N ASN A 214 -4.30 2.04 -27.33
CA ASN A 214 -3.81 1.77 -28.70
C ASN A 214 -4.92 1.68 -29.75
N ASP A 215 -6.14 1.36 -29.35
CA ASP A 215 -7.24 1.09 -30.25
C ASP A 215 -8.42 2.04 -29.97
N LEU A 216 -9.02 2.58 -31.04
CA LEU A 216 -10.25 3.36 -30.93
C LEU A 216 -11.43 2.45 -30.56
N PRO A 217 -12.25 2.80 -29.57
CA PRO A 217 -13.52 2.13 -29.34
C PRO A 217 -14.46 2.30 -30.56
N GLN A 218 -15.13 1.24 -30.98
CA GLN A 218 -16.19 1.30 -32.02
C GLN A 218 -17.22 2.38 -31.68
N ARG A 219 -17.54 2.53 -30.39
CA ARG A 219 -18.43 3.57 -29.85
C ARG A 219 -18.08 4.97 -30.37
N TRP A 220 -16.80 5.30 -30.48
CA TRP A 220 -16.34 6.60 -30.95
C TRP A 220 -16.49 6.77 -32.47
N ILE A 221 -16.38 5.67 -33.22
CA ILE A 221 -16.68 5.68 -34.67
C ILE A 221 -18.16 5.96 -34.88
N VAL A 222 -19.03 5.25 -34.15
CA VAL A 222 -20.50 5.39 -34.27
C VAL A 222 -20.98 6.78 -33.83
N LYS A 223 -20.48 7.31 -32.71
CA LYS A 223 -20.83 8.64 -32.23
C LYS A 223 -20.22 9.77 -33.06
N GLY A 224 -19.06 9.53 -33.67
CA GLY A 224 -18.23 10.55 -34.29
C GLY A 224 -17.57 11.49 -33.27
N VAL A 225 -16.80 12.45 -33.79
CA VAL A 225 -16.14 13.48 -32.97
C VAL A 225 -17.19 14.42 -32.37
N GLN A 226 -17.25 14.52 -31.05
CA GLN A 226 -18.20 15.36 -30.33
C GLN A 226 -17.56 16.67 -29.91
N LYS A 227 -18.31 17.77 -29.98
CA LYS A 227 -17.90 19.09 -29.47
C LYS A 227 -18.62 19.50 -28.18
N THR A 228 -19.44 18.62 -27.65
CA THR A 228 -20.24 18.88 -26.46
C THR A 228 -20.19 17.68 -25.53
N PHE A 229 -20.01 17.96 -24.24
CA PHE A 229 -20.22 17.04 -23.14
C PHE A 229 -21.47 17.44 -22.38
N THR A 230 -22.37 16.50 -22.15
CA THR A 230 -23.61 16.73 -21.39
C THR A 230 -23.71 15.70 -20.27
N ASP A 231 -23.96 16.15 -19.04
CA ASP A 231 -24.18 15.28 -17.89
C ASP A 231 -25.07 15.96 -16.83
N HIS A 232 -25.38 15.19 -15.78
CA HIS A 232 -26.18 15.61 -14.63
C HIS A 232 -25.36 15.50 -13.35
N ALA A 233 -25.56 16.42 -12.42
CA ALA A 233 -24.93 16.40 -11.11
C ALA A 233 -25.89 16.91 -10.03
N LEU A 234 -25.76 16.39 -8.81
CA LEU A 234 -26.44 16.91 -7.64
C LEU A 234 -25.63 18.09 -7.05
N ARG A 235 -26.30 18.93 -6.27
CA ARG A 235 -25.62 19.96 -5.48
C ARG A 235 -24.71 19.29 -4.44
N GLY A 236 -23.49 19.80 -4.26
CA GLY A 236 -22.48 19.23 -3.37
C GLY A 236 -21.77 18.00 -3.92
N GLU A 237 -22.07 17.58 -5.15
CA GLU A 237 -21.41 16.44 -5.81
C GLU A 237 -20.07 16.87 -6.43
N TYR A 238 -19.09 15.96 -6.41
CA TYR A 238 -17.94 16.01 -7.29
C TYR A 238 -18.25 15.21 -8.54
N LEU A 239 -18.52 15.86 -9.65
CA LEU A 239 -18.79 15.24 -10.94
C LEU A 239 -17.50 14.90 -11.65
N ALA A 240 -17.19 13.59 -11.78
CA ALA A 240 -16.07 13.11 -12.58
C ALA A 240 -16.51 12.85 -14.04
N PHE A 241 -15.67 13.21 -15.02
CA PHE A 241 -15.85 12.94 -16.43
C PHE A 241 -14.51 12.80 -17.16
N GLN A 242 -14.53 12.44 -18.44
CA GLN A 242 -13.31 12.21 -19.20
C GLN A 242 -13.35 12.91 -20.56
N LEU A 243 -12.20 13.38 -21.03
CA LEU A 243 -11.96 13.77 -22.40
C LEU A 243 -10.93 12.81 -22.99
N GLY A 244 -11.37 11.90 -23.86
CA GLY A 244 -10.49 10.98 -24.58
C GLY A 244 -9.83 11.73 -25.74
N VAL A 245 -8.51 11.79 -25.76
CA VAL A 245 -7.75 12.44 -26.84
C VAL A 245 -7.08 11.40 -27.71
N TYR A 246 -7.54 11.26 -28.94
CA TYR A 246 -6.88 10.43 -29.96
C TYR A 246 -5.96 11.29 -30.81
N VAL A 247 -4.69 10.92 -30.87
CA VAL A 247 -3.62 11.76 -31.42
C VAL A 247 -3.27 11.41 -32.85
N LEU A 248 -3.32 12.38 -33.75
CA LEU A 248 -3.02 12.23 -35.18
C LEU A 248 -1.58 12.62 -35.55
N GLN A 249 -0.91 13.39 -34.69
CA GLN A 249 0.49 13.78 -34.78
C GLN A 249 1.08 13.73 -33.36
N ASP A 250 2.37 13.46 -33.21
CA ASP A 250 2.99 13.51 -31.88
C ASP A 250 2.71 14.85 -31.22
N ILE A 251 2.19 14.82 -30.02
CA ILE A 251 1.89 16.05 -29.24
C ILE A 251 2.67 16.04 -27.93
N LYS A 252 3.03 17.25 -27.51
CA LYS A 252 3.73 17.53 -26.28
C LYS A 252 2.87 18.41 -25.39
N ASP A 253 2.97 18.18 -24.09
CA ASP A 253 2.34 18.99 -23.05
C ASP A 253 0.83 19.21 -23.31
N LEU A 254 0.09 18.12 -23.42
CA LEU A 254 -1.37 18.15 -23.53
C LEU A 254 -1.96 18.69 -22.23
N ARG A 255 -2.79 19.76 -22.34
CA ARG A 255 -3.41 20.42 -21.20
C ARG A 255 -4.90 20.64 -21.41
N ILE A 256 -5.60 20.92 -20.30
CA ILE A 256 -7.00 21.29 -20.32
C ILE A 256 -7.20 22.53 -19.46
N ASP A 257 -7.71 23.58 -20.05
CA ASP A 257 -8.20 24.76 -19.34
C ASP A 257 -9.72 24.77 -19.27
N PHE A 258 -10.27 25.38 -18.24
CA PHE A 258 -11.71 25.46 -18.04
C PHE A 258 -12.16 26.92 -17.98
N SER A 259 -13.34 27.19 -18.55
CA SER A 259 -14.04 28.44 -18.29
C SER A 259 -15.00 28.32 -17.10
N ASP A 260 -15.43 29.46 -16.55
CA ASP A 260 -16.59 29.46 -15.68
C ASP A 260 -17.79 28.83 -16.38
N LEU A 261 -18.62 28.09 -15.63
CA LEU A 261 -19.91 27.62 -16.11
C LEU A 261 -20.99 28.57 -15.62
N LYS A 262 -21.82 29.06 -16.56
CA LYS A 262 -22.86 30.02 -16.29
C LYS A 262 -24.26 29.46 -16.56
N SER A 263 -25.17 29.65 -15.64
CA SER A 263 -26.60 29.32 -15.85
C SER A 263 -27.33 30.44 -16.56
N ASN A 264 -28.49 30.12 -17.12
CA ASN A 264 -29.37 31.12 -17.72
C ASN A 264 -29.85 32.18 -16.73
N SER A 265 -29.84 31.91 -15.43
CA SER A 265 -30.15 32.84 -14.35
C SER A 265 -28.94 33.67 -13.89
N GLY A 266 -27.80 33.59 -14.57
CA GLY A 266 -26.58 34.33 -14.24
C GLY A 266 -25.78 33.77 -13.06
N LYS A 267 -26.15 32.59 -12.51
CA LYS A 267 -25.35 31.91 -11.47
C LYS A 267 -24.12 31.27 -12.09
N ILE A 268 -23.01 31.24 -11.33
CA ILE A 268 -21.70 30.82 -11.83
C ILE A 268 -21.18 29.67 -10.97
N ILE A 269 -20.66 28.63 -11.61
CA ILE A 269 -19.70 27.66 -11.04
C ILE A 269 -18.33 28.08 -11.57
N PRO A 270 -17.40 28.57 -10.71
CA PRO A 270 -16.11 29.11 -11.14
C PRO A 270 -15.19 28.03 -11.76
N ALA A 271 -14.37 28.42 -12.71
CA ALA A 271 -13.37 27.55 -13.35
C ALA A 271 -12.45 26.86 -12.33
N LYS A 272 -12.12 27.51 -11.22
CA LYS A 272 -11.30 26.94 -10.12
C LYS A 272 -11.92 25.70 -9.45
N ASN A 273 -13.21 25.45 -9.66
CA ASN A 273 -13.89 24.24 -9.18
C ASN A 273 -13.72 23.07 -10.13
N LEU A 274 -13.09 23.27 -11.28
CA LEU A 274 -12.78 22.23 -12.24
C LEU A 274 -11.27 21.93 -12.22
N SER A 275 -10.93 20.69 -12.43
CA SER A 275 -9.53 20.25 -12.47
C SER A 275 -9.37 19.06 -13.39
N CYS A 276 -8.15 18.83 -13.87
CA CYS A 276 -7.76 17.61 -14.58
C CYS A 276 -6.66 16.91 -13.78
N ILE A 277 -6.92 15.70 -13.33
CA ILE A 277 -5.96 14.95 -12.50
C ILE A 277 -4.71 14.50 -13.26
N ASN A 278 -4.72 14.53 -14.59
CA ASN A 278 -3.57 14.13 -15.40
C ASN A 278 -2.53 15.25 -15.53
N THR A 279 -2.93 16.53 -15.39
CA THR A 279 -2.05 17.67 -15.61
C THR A 279 -1.51 18.28 -14.34
N ASP A 280 -2.30 18.30 -13.27
CA ASP A 280 -1.96 19.00 -12.04
C ASP A 280 -2.42 18.22 -10.81
N GLY A 281 -1.82 18.53 -9.67
CA GLY A 281 -2.22 17.88 -8.44
C GLY A 281 -1.41 18.26 -7.21
N VAL A 282 -1.64 17.51 -6.16
CA VAL A 282 -0.93 17.60 -4.89
C VAL A 282 -0.27 16.27 -4.59
N ARG A 283 1.03 16.28 -4.35
CA ARG A 283 1.80 15.08 -3.97
C ARG A 283 1.40 14.60 -2.58
N TYR A 284 1.81 13.39 -2.23
CA TYR A 284 1.57 12.78 -0.91
C TYR A 284 2.11 13.61 0.26
N ASP A 285 3.13 14.43 0.03
CA ASP A 285 3.75 15.32 1.01
C ASP A 285 3.10 16.72 1.10
N GLY A 286 2.01 16.95 0.34
CA GLY A 286 1.28 18.21 0.30
C GLY A 286 1.82 19.24 -0.68
N THR A 287 2.92 18.96 -1.40
CA THR A 287 3.45 19.86 -2.41
C THR A 287 2.65 19.81 -3.70
N GLY A 288 2.33 20.98 -4.26
CA GLY A 288 1.70 21.08 -5.57
C GLY A 288 2.65 20.67 -6.69
N PHE A 289 2.12 20.13 -7.79
CA PHE A 289 2.90 19.85 -8.99
C PHE A 289 2.07 20.04 -10.26
N SER A 290 2.77 20.23 -11.35
CA SER A 290 2.22 20.19 -12.71
C SER A 290 2.96 19.10 -13.48
N ASN A 291 2.22 18.34 -14.28
CA ASN A 291 2.74 17.21 -15.04
C ASN A 291 2.64 17.49 -16.53
N GLN A 292 3.67 17.12 -17.28
CA GLN A 292 3.68 17.20 -18.74
C GLN A 292 3.10 15.90 -19.31
N VAL A 293 2.04 16.01 -20.11
CA VAL A 293 1.38 14.85 -20.74
C VAL A 293 1.75 14.81 -22.22
N ASP A 294 2.70 13.96 -22.57
CA ASP A 294 3.13 13.71 -23.94
C ASP A 294 2.40 12.49 -24.52
N VAL A 295 1.92 12.59 -25.75
CA VAL A 295 1.17 11.50 -26.39
C VAL A 295 1.66 11.29 -27.82
N ALA A 296 2.07 10.07 -28.13
CA ALA A 296 2.52 9.69 -29.46
C ALA A 296 1.35 9.53 -30.43
N LYS A 297 1.64 9.73 -31.72
CA LYS A 297 0.70 9.53 -32.84
C LYS A 297 0.05 8.13 -32.74
N GLY A 298 -1.26 8.08 -32.99
CA GLY A 298 -2.04 6.85 -33.00
C GLY A 298 -2.42 6.34 -31.62
N LYS A 299 -2.05 7.06 -30.54
CA LYS A 299 -2.38 6.69 -29.16
C LYS A 299 -3.58 7.48 -28.63
N ILE A 300 -4.18 6.93 -27.59
CA ILE A 300 -5.28 7.54 -26.85
C ILE A 300 -4.81 7.91 -25.46
N GLN A 301 -5.06 9.15 -25.06
CA GLN A 301 -4.90 9.61 -23.70
C GLN A 301 -6.27 9.93 -23.10
N ALA A 302 -6.61 9.27 -22.00
CA ALA A 302 -7.76 9.66 -21.19
C ALA A 302 -7.35 10.80 -20.26
N MET A 303 -8.03 11.95 -20.37
CA MET A 303 -7.86 13.09 -19.48
C MET A 303 -9.05 13.11 -18.53
N TRP A 304 -8.82 12.71 -17.28
CA TRP A 304 -9.85 12.66 -16.25
C TRP A 304 -10.03 14.02 -15.59
N CYS A 305 -11.22 14.53 -15.71
CA CYS A 305 -11.63 15.81 -15.19
C CYS A 305 -12.60 15.65 -14.03
N GLY A 306 -12.62 16.62 -13.15
CA GLY A 306 -13.57 16.68 -12.06
C GLY A 306 -14.11 18.09 -11.83
N MET A 307 -15.33 18.16 -11.36
CA MET A 307 -16.02 19.42 -11.07
C MET A 307 -16.65 19.35 -9.68
N ASP A 308 -16.22 20.22 -8.77
CA ASP A 308 -16.90 20.42 -7.50
C ASP A 308 -18.15 21.29 -7.70
N ILE A 309 -19.34 20.70 -7.55
CA ILE A 309 -20.61 21.42 -7.61
C ILE A 309 -20.90 22.02 -6.23
N PRO A 310 -20.86 23.34 -6.05
CA PRO A 310 -21.15 23.93 -4.74
C PRO A 310 -22.55 23.56 -4.21
N VAL A 311 -22.65 23.31 -2.90
CA VAL A 311 -23.95 23.07 -2.23
C VAL A 311 -24.94 24.23 -2.47
N SER A 312 -24.41 25.45 -2.58
CA SER A 312 -25.17 26.67 -2.85
C SER A 312 -25.60 26.86 -4.31
N SER A 313 -25.20 25.93 -5.22
CA SER A 313 -25.59 26.05 -6.64
C SER A 313 -27.11 25.99 -6.80
N SER A 314 -27.67 26.87 -7.64
CA SER A 314 -29.07 26.78 -8.01
C SER A 314 -29.29 25.64 -9.00
N PRO A 315 -30.41 24.89 -8.92
CA PRO A 315 -30.77 23.95 -9.96
C PRO A 315 -30.91 24.64 -11.32
N GLY A 316 -30.46 23.97 -12.39
CA GLY A 316 -30.52 24.48 -13.74
C GLY A 316 -29.42 23.97 -14.65
N LEU A 317 -29.44 24.39 -15.90
CA LEU A 317 -28.42 24.11 -16.88
C LEU A 317 -27.28 25.13 -16.79
N TYR A 318 -26.04 24.65 -16.60
CA TYR A 318 -24.82 25.45 -16.59
C TYR A 318 -24.03 25.18 -17.85
N LEU A 319 -23.59 26.24 -18.51
CA LEU A 319 -22.84 26.20 -19.78
C LEU A 319 -21.44 26.76 -19.58
N GLY A 320 -20.45 26.07 -20.05
CA GLY A 320 -19.03 26.46 -20.05
C GLY A 320 -18.23 25.70 -21.08
N LYS A 321 -16.92 25.73 -20.95
CA LYS A 321 -16.01 25.09 -21.90
C LYS A 321 -14.88 24.39 -21.16
N ALA A 322 -14.41 23.24 -21.73
CA ALA A 322 -13.10 22.69 -21.54
C ALA A 322 -12.29 22.91 -22.83
N ILE A 323 -11.14 23.53 -22.72
CA ILE A 323 -10.24 23.83 -23.83
C ILE A 323 -9.09 22.83 -23.75
N VAL A 324 -9.11 21.84 -24.63
CA VAL A 324 -8.02 20.85 -24.78
C VAL A 324 -6.99 21.44 -25.72
N HIS A 325 -5.77 21.60 -25.26
CA HIS A 325 -4.75 22.26 -26.06
C HIS A 325 -3.34 21.69 -25.85
N THR A 326 -2.50 21.93 -26.85
CA THR A 326 -1.05 21.80 -26.83
C THR A 326 -0.45 23.14 -27.23
N GLY A 327 0.86 23.31 -27.24
CA GLY A 327 1.49 24.58 -27.65
C GLY A 327 1.06 25.12 -29.04
N SER A 328 0.57 24.27 -29.94
CA SER A 328 0.27 24.62 -31.35
C SER A 328 -1.17 24.40 -31.79
N SER A 329 -1.99 23.71 -31.00
CA SER A 329 -3.34 23.32 -31.40
C SER A 329 -4.29 23.30 -30.23
N SER A 330 -5.56 23.68 -30.46
CA SER A 330 -6.60 23.64 -29.42
C SER A 330 -7.94 23.15 -29.97
N GLN A 331 -8.76 22.57 -29.09
CA GLN A 331 -10.14 22.19 -29.38
C GLN A 331 -11.03 22.51 -28.18
N ASP A 332 -12.13 23.22 -28.42
CA ASP A 332 -13.14 23.57 -27.44
C ASP A 332 -14.18 22.45 -27.33
N ILE A 333 -14.46 22.03 -26.10
CA ILE A 333 -15.58 21.15 -25.77
C ILE A 333 -16.56 21.94 -24.91
N GLN A 334 -17.78 22.10 -25.42
CA GLN A 334 -18.87 22.75 -24.66
C GLN A 334 -19.30 21.84 -23.51
N LEU A 335 -19.27 22.35 -22.29
CA LEU A 335 -19.76 21.67 -21.09
C LEU A 335 -21.21 22.10 -20.85
N GLN A 336 -22.13 21.16 -20.82
CA GLN A 336 -23.54 21.36 -20.53
C GLN A 336 -23.91 20.51 -19.32
N ILE A 337 -23.83 21.11 -18.13
CA ILE A 337 -24.04 20.38 -16.88
C ILE A 337 -25.38 20.81 -16.27
N ARG A 338 -26.29 19.87 -16.15
CA ARG A 338 -27.54 20.06 -15.45
C ARG A 338 -27.33 19.78 -13.96
N VAL A 339 -27.41 20.83 -13.15
CA VAL A 339 -27.44 20.70 -11.71
C VAL A 339 -28.87 20.45 -11.28
N ASP A 340 -29.14 19.29 -10.70
CA ASP A 340 -30.46 18.88 -10.22
C ASP A 340 -30.75 19.46 -8.81
N ALA A 341 -32.02 19.49 -8.42
CA ALA A 341 -32.46 20.09 -7.14
C ALA A 341 -31.98 19.29 -5.91
N GLY A 342 -31.66 18.02 -6.08
CA GLY A 342 -31.16 17.14 -5.02
C GLY A 342 -29.84 17.64 -4.43
N LEU A 343 -29.63 17.27 -3.16
CA LEU A 343 -28.37 17.51 -2.44
C LEU A 343 -27.76 16.16 -2.09
N THR A 344 -26.47 16.01 -2.36
CA THR A 344 -25.72 14.88 -1.84
C THR A 344 -25.05 15.25 -0.53
N THR A 345 -25.20 14.40 0.50
CA THR A 345 -24.74 14.70 1.86
C THR A 345 -23.23 14.57 2.00
N ASN A 346 -22.60 13.71 1.22
CA ASN A 346 -21.15 13.41 1.31
C ASN A 346 -20.45 13.49 -0.06
N GLY A 347 -20.92 14.30 -0.97
CA GLY A 347 -20.33 14.48 -2.29
C GLY A 347 -20.49 13.28 -3.24
N GLY A 348 -21.25 12.25 -2.85
CA GLY A 348 -21.41 11.01 -3.62
C GLY A 348 -20.32 9.96 -3.34
N ILE A 349 -19.52 10.15 -2.30
CA ILE A 349 -18.38 9.29 -1.92
C ILE A 349 -18.80 7.85 -1.56
N ASP A 350 -20.02 7.66 -1.06
CA ASP A 350 -20.63 6.36 -0.76
C ASP A 350 -21.07 5.57 -2.01
N ARG A 351 -20.90 6.15 -3.19
CA ARG A 351 -21.22 5.56 -4.49
C ARG A 351 -19.96 5.47 -5.36
N PRO A 352 -19.10 4.45 -5.16
CA PRO A 352 -17.79 4.36 -5.83
C PRO A 352 -17.90 4.34 -7.36
N GLU A 353 -19.00 3.80 -7.90
CA GLU A 353 -19.29 3.79 -9.34
C GLU A 353 -19.41 5.20 -9.95
N GLN A 354 -19.63 6.23 -9.15
CA GLN A 354 -19.67 7.62 -9.60
C GLN A 354 -18.28 8.26 -9.74
N MET A 355 -17.19 7.54 -9.39
CA MET A 355 -15.82 8.01 -9.53
C MET A 355 -15.50 9.28 -8.72
N THR A 356 -16.37 9.68 -7.81
CA THR A 356 -16.24 10.88 -6.97
C THR A 356 -14.97 10.86 -6.13
N ARG A 357 -14.51 9.65 -5.72
CA ARG A 357 -13.29 9.46 -4.93
C ARG A 357 -12.00 9.81 -5.67
N LEU A 358 -12.02 10.05 -6.98
CA LEU A 358 -10.87 10.59 -7.70
C LEU A 358 -10.40 11.93 -7.14
N LYS A 359 -11.31 12.70 -6.50
CA LYS A 359 -10.97 13.91 -5.76
C LYS A 359 -9.93 13.66 -4.65
N TRP A 360 -9.93 12.48 -4.05
CA TRP A 360 -9.04 12.11 -2.96
C TRP A 360 -7.56 12.07 -3.35
N LEU A 361 -7.27 11.90 -4.65
CA LEU A 361 -5.89 11.92 -5.15
C LEU A 361 -5.16 13.24 -4.84
N ASN A 362 -5.88 14.34 -4.72
CA ASN A 362 -5.32 15.67 -4.46
C ASN A 362 -5.60 16.17 -3.03
N SER A 363 -5.91 15.25 -2.11
CA SER A 363 -6.21 15.62 -0.72
C SER A 363 -4.97 16.04 0.06
N THR A 364 -5.13 17.12 0.84
CA THR A 364 -4.16 17.59 1.84
C THR A 364 -4.58 17.26 3.27
N LEU A 365 -5.52 16.33 3.44
CA LEU A 365 -6.05 15.93 4.74
C LEU A 365 -4.90 15.48 5.68
N ALA A 366 -4.89 16.03 6.89
CA ALA A 366 -3.90 15.73 7.93
C ALA A 366 -2.43 16.00 7.53
N GLN A 367 -2.19 16.96 6.62
CA GLN A 367 -0.83 17.40 6.26
C GLN A 367 -0.18 18.30 7.32
N ASP A 368 -0.98 18.94 8.18
CA ASP A 368 -0.46 19.75 9.29
C ASP A 368 0.45 18.92 10.21
N ASN A 369 1.21 19.58 11.06
CA ASN A 369 2.08 18.93 12.04
C ASN A 369 1.59 19.10 13.48
N THR A 370 0.28 19.02 13.70
CA THR A 370 -0.35 19.02 15.01
C THR A 370 0.16 17.85 15.85
N VAL A 371 0.50 18.13 17.10
CA VAL A 371 0.95 17.11 18.05
C VAL A 371 -0.20 16.15 18.38
N ILE A 372 0.11 14.86 18.40
CA ILE A 372 -0.86 13.78 18.70
C ILE A 372 -0.48 13.06 20.00
N PRO A 373 -1.45 12.56 20.78
CA PRO A 373 -1.15 11.73 21.94
C PRO A 373 -0.31 10.49 21.57
N PRO A 374 0.63 10.06 22.44
CA PRO A 374 0.93 10.58 23.78
C PRO A 374 1.96 11.74 23.80
N TYR A 375 2.37 12.25 22.63
CA TYR A 375 3.43 13.25 22.54
C TYR A 375 3.02 14.59 23.15
N THR A 376 4.06 15.37 23.56
CA THR A 376 3.92 16.72 24.07
C THR A 376 4.44 17.74 23.05
N PRO A 377 3.94 18.98 23.08
CA PRO A 377 4.49 20.06 22.26
C PRO A 377 5.99 20.24 22.49
N LEU A 378 6.72 20.50 21.41
CA LEU A 378 8.13 20.88 21.49
C LEU A 378 8.30 22.19 22.25
N GLN A 379 9.29 22.27 23.13
CA GLN A 379 9.66 23.46 23.85
C GLN A 379 11.13 23.79 23.55
N VAL A 380 11.41 25.07 23.29
CA VAL A 380 12.76 25.55 22.98
C VAL A 380 13.19 26.55 24.03
N GLU A 381 14.26 26.25 24.77
CA GLU A 381 14.92 27.11 25.75
C GLU A 381 16.39 27.21 25.37
N ASP A 382 16.85 28.40 25.00
CA ASP A 382 18.18 28.64 24.45
C ASP A 382 18.47 27.70 23.23
N THR A 383 19.43 26.77 23.39
CA THR A 383 19.81 25.77 22.40
C THR A 383 19.29 24.37 22.74
N ILE A 384 18.36 24.27 23.70
CA ILE A 384 17.77 23.00 24.15
C ILE A 384 16.36 22.87 23.58
N ILE A 385 16.09 21.73 22.94
CA ILE A 385 14.76 21.37 22.48
C ILE A 385 14.26 20.20 23.31
N SER A 386 13.17 20.43 24.06
CA SER A 386 12.52 19.42 24.91
C SER A 386 11.31 18.82 24.21
N LEU A 387 11.15 17.52 24.34
CA LEU A 387 10.03 16.74 23.85
C LEU A 387 9.69 15.61 24.84
N LEU A 388 8.65 14.84 24.61
CA LEU A 388 8.23 13.77 25.53
C LEU A 388 9.41 12.89 25.95
N GLY A 389 9.79 12.94 27.23
CA GLY A 389 10.84 12.11 27.83
C GLY A 389 12.25 12.27 27.24
N ARG A 390 12.50 13.32 26.42
CA ARG A 390 13.79 13.49 25.73
C ARG A 390 14.17 14.97 25.64
N LYS A 391 15.48 15.24 25.55
CA LYS A 391 16.04 16.58 25.29
C LYS A 391 17.14 16.48 24.24
N LEU A 392 17.14 17.40 23.29
CA LEU A 392 18.19 17.61 22.30
C LEU A 392 18.90 18.92 22.62
N PHE A 393 20.18 18.85 22.86
CA PHE A 393 21.08 19.99 23.07
C PHE A 393 21.84 20.23 21.79
N LEU A 394 21.91 21.46 21.32
CA LEU A 394 22.58 21.83 20.09
C LEU A 394 23.90 22.58 20.41
N ASN A 395 24.95 22.26 19.64
CA ASN A 395 26.19 23.03 19.65
C ASN A 395 26.10 24.24 18.74
N GLN A 396 27.11 25.10 18.70
CA GLN A 396 27.15 26.29 17.84
C GLN A 396 27.08 25.97 16.34
N ASP A 397 27.57 24.78 15.94
CA ASP A 397 27.61 24.35 14.56
C ASP A 397 26.21 23.87 14.05
N GLY A 398 25.22 23.85 14.94
CA GLY A 398 23.88 23.40 14.66
C GLY A 398 23.70 21.88 14.77
N LEU A 399 24.73 21.13 15.18
CA LEU A 399 24.72 19.69 15.39
C LEU A 399 24.37 19.32 16.83
N PRO A 400 24.02 18.05 17.13
CA PRO A 400 23.74 17.63 18.50
C PRO A 400 24.99 17.74 19.40
N ALA A 401 24.91 18.55 20.47
CA ALA A 401 25.90 18.51 21.54
C ALA A 401 25.63 17.32 22.46
N GLN A 402 24.36 17.05 22.75
CA GLN A 402 23.93 15.92 23.56
C GLN A 402 22.47 15.56 23.23
N VAL A 403 22.12 14.31 23.38
CA VAL A 403 20.74 13.82 23.50
C VAL A 403 20.59 13.15 24.86
N GLN A 404 19.57 13.50 25.60
CA GLN A 404 19.21 12.85 26.85
C GLN A 404 17.82 12.26 26.79
N THR A 405 17.66 11.03 27.23
CA THR A 405 16.36 10.43 27.50
C THR A 405 16.10 10.35 29.01
N PHE A 406 14.85 10.22 29.41
CA PHE A 406 14.43 10.19 30.81
C PHE A 406 13.55 8.98 31.12
N PHE A 407 13.56 7.98 30.24
CA PHE A 407 12.81 6.75 30.46
C PHE A 407 13.47 5.88 31.52
N THR A 408 12.65 5.26 32.38
CA THR A 408 13.14 4.34 33.38
C THR A 408 13.68 3.05 32.75
N PRO A 409 14.54 2.29 33.43
CA PRO A 409 15.08 1.02 32.94
C PRO A 409 13.98 -0.01 32.58
N GLU A 410 12.84 0.02 33.26
CA GLU A 410 11.67 -0.83 33.00
C GLU A 410 10.89 -0.39 31.76
N MET A 411 11.14 0.83 31.27
CA MET A 411 10.42 1.47 30.16
C MET A 411 8.96 1.82 30.44
N THR A 412 8.48 1.70 31.65
CA THR A 412 7.06 1.92 32.01
C THR A 412 6.74 3.37 32.36
N SER A 413 7.75 4.21 32.60
CA SER A 413 7.54 5.62 33.00
C SER A 413 8.68 6.54 32.53
N ILE A 414 8.43 7.84 32.69
CA ILE A 414 9.44 8.89 32.52
C ILE A 414 9.89 9.33 33.90
N GLY A 415 11.19 9.21 34.20
CA GLY A 415 11.83 9.59 35.42
C GLY A 415 12.46 10.99 35.39
N THR A 416 13.29 11.30 36.37
CA THR A 416 14.01 12.59 36.47
C THR A 416 15.50 12.46 36.12
N HIS A 417 16.04 11.26 36.12
CA HIS A 417 17.45 11.00 35.84
C HIS A 417 17.69 10.93 34.34
N PRO A 418 18.66 11.72 33.82
CA PRO A 418 18.98 11.69 32.39
C PRO A 418 19.83 10.46 32.07
N ASN A 419 19.52 9.86 30.88
CA ASN A 419 20.34 8.87 30.21
C ASN A 419 21.01 9.57 29.01
N PRO A 420 22.26 10.05 29.11
CA PRO A 420 22.95 10.73 28.02
C PRO A 420 23.35 9.71 26.92
N LEU A 421 23.22 10.13 25.65
CA LEU A 421 23.59 9.27 24.51
C LEU A 421 25.05 9.45 24.10
N PHE A 422 25.59 10.68 24.20
CA PHE A 422 26.92 10.98 23.66
C PHE A 422 27.93 11.26 24.79
N THR A 423 29.19 10.90 24.54
CA THR A 423 30.34 11.26 25.38
C THR A 423 30.90 12.64 25.03
N GLU A 424 30.80 12.98 23.72
CA GLU A 424 31.23 14.25 23.14
C GLU A 424 30.20 14.72 22.10
N PRO A 425 30.18 16.02 21.72
CA PRO A 425 29.28 16.50 20.66
C PRO A 425 29.47 15.77 19.31
N VAL A 426 28.38 15.57 18.63
CA VAL A 426 28.39 15.09 17.22
C VAL A 426 29.09 16.13 16.34
N HIS A 427 29.96 15.69 15.46
CA HIS A 427 30.75 16.61 14.64
C HIS A 427 31.18 16.01 13.30
N PHE A 428 31.55 16.92 12.37
CA PHE A 428 32.23 16.59 11.12
C PHE A 428 33.73 16.88 11.27
N GLN A 429 34.55 16.04 10.64
CA GLN A 429 35.96 16.28 10.44
C GLN A 429 36.30 16.24 8.96
N PHE A 430 36.95 17.27 8.47
CA PHE A 430 37.44 17.38 7.10
C PHE A 430 38.94 17.28 7.10
N PHE A 431 39.51 16.40 6.31
CA PHE A 431 40.94 16.16 6.22
C PHE A 431 41.46 16.73 4.91
N ASN A 432 42.44 17.63 4.97
CA ASN A 432 43.08 18.16 3.77
C ASN A 432 43.89 17.06 3.04
N SER A 433 44.50 17.38 1.90
CA SER A 433 45.28 16.45 1.09
C SER A 433 46.46 15.79 1.82
N SER A 434 46.95 16.38 2.88
CA SER A 434 48.01 15.85 3.75
C SER A 434 47.48 15.01 4.93
N GLY A 435 46.16 14.79 5.03
CA GLY A 435 45.54 14.03 6.13
C GLY A 435 45.40 14.83 7.43
N ILE A 436 45.57 16.14 7.40
CA ILE A 436 45.47 17.02 8.58
C ILE A 436 44.03 17.56 8.67
N VAL A 437 43.46 17.52 9.86
CA VAL A 437 42.10 18.04 10.14
C VAL A 437 42.08 19.56 9.95
N ILE A 438 41.09 20.04 9.17
CA ILE A 438 40.79 21.47 9.02
C ILE A 438 40.14 21.93 10.35
N SER A 439 40.80 22.81 11.09
CA SER A 439 40.42 23.21 12.46
C SER A 439 40.10 24.70 12.63
N ASP A 440 40.24 25.52 11.58
CA ASP A 440 40.07 26.98 11.62
C ASP A 440 38.58 27.43 11.47
N TRP A 441 37.64 26.61 11.92
CA TRP A 441 36.21 26.85 11.81
C TRP A 441 35.74 28.05 12.64
N LYS A 442 34.88 28.86 12.00
CA LYS A 442 34.14 29.96 12.68
C LYS A 442 32.65 29.71 12.45
N SER A 443 31.92 29.55 13.53
CA SER A 443 30.47 29.36 13.48
C SER A 443 29.71 30.68 13.60
N SER A 444 28.62 30.84 12.87
CA SER A 444 27.65 31.92 13.00
C SER A 444 26.76 31.77 14.26
N GLY A 445 26.84 30.62 14.92
CA GLY A 445 25.90 30.20 15.93
C GLY A 445 24.56 29.76 15.32
N ILE A 446 23.66 29.30 16.21
CA ILE A 446 22.34 28.80 15.84
C ILE A 446 21.36 29.95 15.61
N ARG A 447 20.59 29.86 14.55
CA ARG A 447 19.40 30.68 14.31
C ARG A 447 18.17 29.77 14.14
N PHE A 448 17.20 29.89 15.04
CA PHE A 448 15.93 29.22 14.89
C PHE A 448 15.08 29.93 13.82
N ILE A 449 14.62 29.15 12.82
CA ILE A 449 13.80 29.62 11.71
C ILE A 449 12.32 29.44 12.03
N LYS A 450 11.98 28.37 12.77
CA LYS A 450 10.63 28.00 13.12
C LYS A 450 10.62 27.38 14.52
N LYS A 451 9.65 27.83 15.37
CA LYS A 451 9.41 27.26 16.71
C LYS A 451 7.91 27.03 16.86
N GLU A 452 7.44 25.87 16.39
CA GLU A 452 6.03 25.46 16.51
C GLU A 452 5.91 24.23 17.42
N PRO A 453 4.74 23.98 18.00
CA PRO A 453 4.51 22.82 18.86
C PRO A 453 4.88 21.48 18.24
N GLY A 454 4.66 21.33 16.94
CA GLY A 454 4.92 20.08 16.21
C GLY A 454 6.28 20.05 15.53
N THR A 455 6.93 21.19 15.30
CA THR A 455 8.17 21.27 14.51
C THR A 455 9.03 22.45 14.93
N VAL A 456 10.32 22.19 15.15
CA VAL A 456 11.34 23.22 15.33
C VAL A 456 12.34 23.11 14.20
N VAL A 457 12.70 24.25 13.59
CA VAL A 457 13.68 24.34 12.48
C VAL A 457 14.76 25.33 12.87
N TRP A 458 16.04 24.95 12.65
CA TRP A 458 17.19 25.82 12.88
C TRP A 458 18.21 25.72 11.75
N GLN A 459 19.13 26.66 11.77
CA GLN A 459 20.28 26.69 10.84
C GLN A 459 21.50 27.28 11.50
N SER A 460 22.68 26.91 10.98
CA SER A 460 23.99 27.49 11.29
C SER A 460 24.87 27.51 10.05
N THR A 461 25.76 28.49 9.93
CA THR A 461 26.78 28.54 8.89
C THR A 461 28.15 28.49 9.56
N ASN A 462 28.98 27.55 9.13
CA ASN A 462 30.33 27.31 9.67
C ASN A 462 31.34 27.48 8.54
N ILE A 463 32.35 28.33 8.72
CA ILE A 463 33.28 28.73 7.68
C ILE A 463 34.71 28.48 8.14
N SER A 464 35.51 27.80 7.31
CA SER A 464 36.97 27.76 7.38
C SER A 464 37.58 28.52 6.24
N ALA A 465 38.91 28.60 6.13
CA ALA A 465 39.59 29.22 5.00
C ALA A 465 39.25 28.56 3.67
N SER A 466 38.94 27.26 3.64
CA SER A 466 38.80 26.47 2.39
C SER A 466 37.38 25.97 2.11
N ILE A 467 36.52 25.86 3.11
CA ILE A 467 35.20 25.26 2.96
C ILE A 467 34.17 25.95 3.86
N GLN A 468 32.96 26.12 3.38
CA GLN A 468 31.79 26.52 4.14
C GLN A 468 30.87 25.32 4.33
N MET A 469 30.39 25.09 5.54
CA MET A 469 29.41 24.08 5.92
C MET A 469 28.15 24.77 6.42
N ASP A 470 27.09 24.70 5.64
CA ASP A 470 25.77 25.18 6.01
C ASP A 470 24.95 24.02 6.59
N VAL A 471 24.52 24.14 7.82
CA VAL A 471 23.67 23.17 8.52
C VAL A 471 22.27 23.74 8.61
N ARG A 472 21.29 23.01 8.07
CA ARG A 472 19.87 23.25 8.30
C ARG A 472 19.24 21.98 8.84
N ALA A 473 18.49 22.08 9.93
CA ALA A 473 17.87 20.92 10.53
C ALA A 473 16.46 21.20 11.04
N SER A 474 15.70 20.13 11.20
CA SER A 474 14.38 20.17 11.82
C SER A 474 14.19 18.98 12.74
N ILE A 475 13.46 19.18 13.83
CA ILE A 475 12.97 18.12 14.71
C ILE A 475 11.44 18.18 14.77
N GLU A 476 10.82 17.01 14.77
CA GLU A 476 9.38 16.89 14.99
C GLU A 476 9.08 16.32 16.39
N PHE A 477 7.83 16.47 16.82
CA PHE A 477 7.38 16.13 18.19
C PHE A 477 7.63 14.65 18.59
N ASP A 478 7.82 13.75 17.60
CA ASP A 478 8.12 12.33 17.81
C ASP A 478 9.60 12.02 18.00
N GLY A 479 10.48 13.02 17.79
CA GLY A 479 11.93 12.88 17.92
C GLY A 479 12.65 12.52 16.62
N PHE A 480 11.97 12.63 15.48
CA PHE A 480 12.61 12.51 14.16
C PHE A 480 13.33 13.82 13.81
N VAL A 481 14.63 13.73 13.56
CA VAL A 481 15.49 14.88 13.24
C VAL A 481 16.06 14.72 11.84
N THR A 482 15.86 15.71 10.99
CA THR A 482 16.43 15.76 9.64
C THR A 482 17.52 16.81 9.55
N TYR A 483 18.66 16.46 9.02
CA TYR A 483 19.79 17.35 8.76
C TYR A 483 20.06 17.46 7.26
N THR A 484 20.10 18.69 6.78
CA THR A 484 20.69 19.04 5.49
C THR A 484 22.02 19.72 5.76
N VAL A 485 23.11 19.07 5.39
CA VAL A 485 24.48 19.59 5.54
C VAL A 485 25.06 19.82 4.15
N LYS A 486 25.13 21.09 3.76
CA LYS A 486 25.68 21.52 2.48
C LYS A 486 27.10 22.05 2.67
N CYS A 487 28.06 21.44 2.02
CA CYS A 487 29.45 21.87 2.00
C CYS A 487 29.76 22.57 0.67
N THR A 488 30.33 23.78 0.73
CA THR A 488 30.72 24.57 -0.45
C THR A 488 32.23 24.85 -0.40
N ALA A 489 32.96 24.50 -1.46
CA ALA A 489 34.37 24.79 -1.56
C ALA A 489 34.58 26.30 -1.83
N LEU A 490 35.36 26.98 -1.00
CA LEU A 490 35.71 28.42 -1.13
C LEU A 490 36.92 28.64 -2.03
N GLN A 491 37.68 27.60 -2.27
CA GLN A 491 38.82 27.52 -3.19
C GLN A 491 38.88 26.10 -3.76
N ASP A 492 39.74 25.85 -4.75
CA ASP A 492 40.04 24.51 -5.21
C ASP A 492 40.59 23.70 -4.04
N LEU A 493 40.00 22.54 -3.78
CA LEU A 493 40.20 21.81 -2.52
C LEU A 493 40.29 20.29 -2.77
N ASP A 494 41.39 19.69 -2.31
CA ASP A 494 41.56 18.26 -2.25
C ASP A 494 41.41 17.81 -0.78
N LEU A 495 40.40 17.01 -0.53
CA LEU A 495 40.17 16.38 0.76
C LEU A 495 40.59 14.91 0.68
N SER A 496 41.39 14.46 1.65
CA SER A 496 41.75 13.05 1.78
C SER A 496 40.65 12.23 2.39
N ASP A 497 39.83 12.81 3.26
CA ASP A 497 38.62 12.18 3.82
C ASP A 497 37.65 13.21 4.42
N ILE A 498 36.42 12.77 4.66
CA ILE A 498 35.38 13.48 5.42
C ILE A 498 34.76 12.48 6.37
N HIS A 499 34.81 12.75 7.68
CA HIS A 499 34.20 11.92 8.69
C HIS A 499 32.98 12.61 9.31
N PHE A 500 31.94 11.83 9.62
CA PHE A 500 30.85 12.19 10.52
C PHE A 500 30.91 11.26 11.72
N GLN A 501 30.96 11.82 12.91
CA GLN A 501 31.24 11.09 14.14
C GLN A 501 30.12 11.23 15.15
N LEU A 502 29.69 10.10 15.72
CA LEU A 502 28.72 9.94 16.79
C LEU A 502 29.40 9.17 17.95
N PRO A 503 30.05 9.84 18.89
CA PRO A 503 30.70 9.20 20.04
C PRO A 503 29.66 8.87 21.11
N MET A 504 29.22 7.62 21.20
CA MET A 504 28.14 7.21 22.11
C MET A 504 28.64 6.72 23.47
N GLN A 505 27.80 6.90 24.51
CA GLN A 505 27.96 6.26 25.79
C GLN A 505 27.82 4.74 25.68
N HIS A 506 28.59 3.97 26.43
CA HIS A 506 28.49 2.50 26.46
C HIS A 506 27.08 2.05 26.90
N SER A 507 26.47 2.71 27.87
CA SER A 507 25.11 2.40 28.33
C SER A 507 24.06 2.62 27.28
N ALA A 508 24.26 3.56 26.35
CA ALA A 508 23.37 3.90 25.25
C ALA A 508 23.76 3.20 23.93
N SER A 509 24.64 2.20 23.97
CA SER A 509 25.13 1.50 22.77
C SER A 509 25.34 -0.01 22.95
N LYS A 510 24.60 -0.60 23.90
CA LYS A 510 24.69 -2.04 24.23
C LYS A 510 24.21 -2.95 23.09
N TYR A 511 23.14 -2.53 22.40
CA TYR A 511 22.51 -3.29 21.33
C TYR A 511 22.65 -2.57 20.00
N MET A 512 22.55 -3.33 18.92
CA MET A 512 22.59 -2.80 17.56
C MET A 512 21.76 -3.64 16.60
N MET A 513 21.19 -3.01 15.56
CA MET A 513 20.67 -3.65 14.34
C MET A 513 20.88 -2.75 13.12
N GLY A 514 21.06 -3.36 11.97
CA GLY A 514 21.43 -2.68 10.73
C GLY A 514 22.88 -2.93 10.34
N LEU A 515 23.34 -2.36 9.25
CA LEU A 515 24.70 -2.56 8.70
C LEU A 515 25.10 -4.03 8.54
N GLY A 516 24.15 -4.88 8.07
CA GLY A 516 24.37 -6.31 7.89
C GLY A 516 24.14 -7.17 9.13
N LEU A 517 23.79 -6.58 10.28
CA LEU A 517 23.53 -7.30 11.51
C LEU A 517 22.05 -7.42 11.83
N LYS A 518 21.66 -8.60 12.29
CA LYS A 518 20.38 -8.78 13.00
C LYS A 518 20.45 -8.10 14.37
N GLY A 519 19.29 -7.79 14.93
CA GLY A 519 19.20 -7.22 16.28
C GLY A 519 19.82 -8.12 17.34
N GLY A 520 20.50 -7.52 18.30
CA GLY A 520 21.18 -8.19 19.38
C GLY A 520 22.29 -7.35 20.01
N LEU A 521 23.17 -8.00 20.77
CA LEU A 521 24.35 -7.32 21.32
C LEU A 521 25.22 -6.75 20.20
N ARG A 522 25.63 -5.51 20.35
CA ARG A 522 26.56 -4.84 19.44
C ARG A 522 27.93 -5.57 19.48
N PRO A 523 28.57 -5.82 18.34
CA PRO A 523 29.97 -6.27 18.33
C PRO A 523 30.91 -5.13 18.76
N ASP A 524 32.07 -5.49 19.34
CA ASP A 524 33.07 -4.51 19.75
C ASP A 524 33.59 -3.70 18.54
N THR A 525 33.71 -4.34 17.41
CA THR A 525 34.20 -3.72 16.17
C THR A 525 33.37 -4.17 14.99
N LEU A 526 32.96 -3.20 14.15
CA LEU A 526 32.30 -3.42 12.88
C LEU A 526 32.90 -2.47 11.85
N HIS A 527 33.37 -3.02 10.72
CA HIS A 527 33.75 -2.27 9.53
C HIS A 527 32.79 -2.59 8.42
N TRP A 528 32.00 -1.59 7.99
CA TRP A 528 31.00 -1.78 6.96
C TRP A 528 31.28 -0.89 5.75
N LYS A 529 31.17 -1.49 4.56
CA LYS A 529 31.32 -0.79 3.27
C LYS A 529 30.00 -0.77 2.52
N TRP A 530 29.77 0.27 1.76
CA TRP A 530 28.64 0.33 0.85
C TRP A 530 28.77 -0.75 -0.22
N ASP A 531 27.75 -1.60 -0.35
CA ASP A 531 27.63 -2.62 -1.39
C ASP A 531 26.27 -2.48 -2.07
N VAL A 532 26.26 -1.76 -3.18
CA VAL A 532 25.03 -1.42 -3.93
C VAL A 532 24.35 -2.65 -4.52
N ALA A 533 25.12 -3.71 -4.82
CA ALA A 533 24.58 -4.89 -5.45
C ALA A 533 23.85 -5.82 -4.46
N HIS A 534 24.28 -5.85 -3.18
CA HIS A 534 23.83 -6.87 -2.22
C HIS A 534 23.43 -6.33 -0.84
N LYS A 535 23.73 -5.06 -0.49
CA LYS A 535 23.54 -4.56 0.87
C LYS A 535 23.15 -3.08 0.89
N ASN A 536 21.95 -2.79 0.41
CA ASN A 536 21.40 -1.44 0.42
C ASN A 536 20.97 -1.06 1.84
N GLN A 537 21.95 -0.71 2.68
CA GLN A 537 21.70 -0.24 4.02
C GLN A 537 21.51 1.27 4.02
N ASP A 538 20.48 1.77 4.66
CA ASP A 538 20.31 3.21 4.79
C ASP A 538 20.59 3.74 6.22
N GLY A 539 21.03 2.88 7.12
CA GLY A 539 21.44 3.21 8.47
C GLY A 539 21.39 2.06 9.47
N ALA A 540 21.54 2.40 10.73
CA ALA A 540 21.47 1.45 11.83
C ALA A 540 20.82 2.10 13.06
N TRP A 541 20.22 1.26 13.91
CA TRP A 541 19.88 1.63 15.27
C TRP A 541 20.95 1.09 16.24
N ILE A 542 21.38 1.94 17.15
CA ILE A 542 22.26 1.60 18.27
C ILE A 542 21.65 2.15 19.55
N GLY A 543 21.56 1.31 20.60
CA GLY A 543 20.92 1.74 21.84
C GLY A 543 21.06 0.79 23.01
N GLY A 544 20.68 1.28 24.17
CA GLY A 544 20.20 0.51 25.32
C GLY A 544 18.68 0.33 25.22
N VAL A 545 18.05 -0.11 26.32
CA VAL A 545 16.58 -0.27 26.33
C VAL A 545 15.88 1.09 26.47
N ASN A 546 16.44 1.99 27.24
CA ASN A 546 15.82 3.29 27.61
C ASN A 546 16.54 4.51 27.01
N ALA A 547 17.54 4.30 26.16
CA ALA A 547 18.25 5.35 25.44
C ALA A 547 18.86 4.78 24.16
N GLY A 548 18.62 5.39 23.01
CA GLY A 548 19.18 4.94 21.75
C GLY A 548 18.91 5.88 20.59
N LEU A 549 19.46 5.55 19.44
CA LEU A 549 19.42 6.39 18.25
C LEU A 549 19.43 5.52 17.00
N GLN A 550 18.52 5.76 16.07
CA GLN A 550 18.71 5.34 14.68
C GLN A 550 19.33 6.49 13.90
N PHE A 551 20.34 6.20 13.11
CA PHE A 551 20.90 7.14 12.14
C PHE A 551 20.77 6.59 10.73
N SER A 552 20.59 7.49 9.74
CA SER A 552 20.53 7.14 8.32
C SER A 552 21.28 8.20 7.53
N LEU A 553 22.19 7.78 6.66
CA LEU A 553 22.98 8.68 5.82
C LEU A 553 22.21 9.00 4.54
N ARG A 554 22.21 10.26 4.12
CA ARG A 554 21.43 10.81 3.01
C ARG A 554 22.29 11.71 2.13
N ASP A 555 21.80 12.03 0.96
CA ASP A 555 22.25 13.16 0.14
C ASP A 555 21.04 13.86 -0.49
N GLU A 556 21.22 14.73 -1.45
CA GLU A 556 20.15 15.45 -2.12
C GLU A 556 19.28 14.57 -3.05
N HIS A 557 19.77 13.38 -3.43
CA HIS A 557 19.12 12.49 -4.39
C HIS A 557 18.63 11.16 -3.77
N TYR A 558 18.98 10.92 -2.52
CA TYR A 558 18.64 9.65 -1.89
C TYR A 558 17.14 9.40 -1.85
N SER A 559 16.74 8.24 -2.33
CA SER A 559 15.37 7.74 -2.22
C SER A 559 15.33 6.60 -1.22
N ARG A 560 14.48 6.74 -0.19
CA ARG A 560 14.34 5.73 0.84
C ARG A 560 13.76 4.43 0.27
N PRO A 561 14.26 3.25 0.70
CA PRO A 561 13.64 1.97 0.37
C PRO A 561 12.22 1.87 0.95
N LEU A 562 11.33 1.28 0.16
CA LEU A 562 9.97 0.93 0.56
C LEU A 562 9.72 -0.55 0.23
N ASN A 563 8.72 -1.15 0.85
CA ASN A 563 8.37 -2.53 0.60
C ASN A 563 8.01 -2.83 -0.87
N THR A 564 7.51 -1.86 -1.63
CA THR A 564 7.31 -2.01 -3.07
C THR A 564 8.55 -2.50 -3.80
N ASN A 565 9.75 -2.25 -3.26
CA ASN A 565 10.99 -2.76 -3.81
C ASN A 565 11.07 -4.29 -3.77
N PHE A 566 10.37 -4.94 -2.85
CA PHE A 566 10.24 -6.40 -2.80
C PHE A 566 9.67 -6.96 -4.11
N TYR A 567 8.63 -6.32 -4.68
CA TYR A 567 8.07 -6.73 -5.97
C TYR A 567 8.92 -6.30 -7.15
N LEU A 568 9.48 -5.10 -7.08
CA LEU A 568 10.21 -4.51 -8.20
C LEU A 568 11.60 -5.10 -8.36
N GLN A 569 12.19 -5.62 -7.29
CA GLN A 569 13.54 -6.20 -7.26
C GLN A 569 14.61 -5.25 -7.85
N LYS A 570 14.41 -3.94 -7.67
CA LYS A 570 15.34 -2.92 -8.17
C LYS A 570 16.37 -2.58 -7.11
N PRO A 571 17.64 -2.38 -7.47
CA PRO A 571 18.62 -1.80 -6.57
C PRO A 571 18.14 -0.44 -6.08
N LEU A 572 18.35 -0.16 -4.80
CA LEU A 572 18.06 1.13 -4.22
C LEU A 572 19.16 2.12 -4.62
N LEU A 573 18.75 3.39 -4.81
CA LEU A 573 19.72 4.47 -4.95
C LEU A 573 20.33 4.76 -3.58
N LEU A 574 21.63 4.72 -3.47
CA LEU A 574 22.36 5.05 -2.26
C LEU A 574 22.87 6.48 -2.30
N PRO A 575 23.14 7.11 -1.14
CA PRO A 575 23.69 8.44 -1.09
C PRO A 575 25.11 8.46 -1.65
N SER A 576 25.27 9.02 -2.84
CA SER A 576 26.54 9.02 -3.59
C SER A 576 27.64 9.80 -2.88
N SER A 577 27.26 10.85 -2.14
CA SER A 577 28.20 11.65 -1.36
C SER A 577 28.89 10.85 -0.26
N TRP A 578 28.20 9.88 0.34
CA TRP A 578 28.74 8.99 1.37
C TRP A 578 29.36 7.71 0.78
N GLY A 579 28.72 7.15 -0.24
CA GLY A 579 29.16 5.89 -0.83
C GLY A 579 30.48 5.99 -1.60
N ASN A 580 30.67 7.08 -2.34
CA ASN A 580 31.90 7.40 -3.09
C ASN A 580 32.46 6.18 -3.86
N ASP A 581 31.64 5.58 -4.70
CA ASP A 581 32.04 4.42 -5.52
C ASP A 581 32.74 3.30 -4.70
N HIS A 582 32.15 2.95 -3.54
CA HIS A 582 32.61 1.95 -2.57
C HIS A 582 33.84 2.36 -1.71
N ASN A 583 34.32 3.61 -1.82
CA ASN A 583 35.38 4.09 -0.94
C ASN A 583 34.86 4.48 0.45
N GLY A 584 33.59 4.89 0.53
CA GLY A 584 32.95 5.24 1.78
C GLY A 584 32.53 4.03 2.61
N GLY A 585 32.29 4.23 3.89
CA GLY A 585 31.86 3.19 4.82
C GLY A 585 31.44 3.74 6.18
N ILE A 586 31.16 2.81 7.08
CA ILE A 586 30.84 3.11 8.47
C ILE A 586 31.62 2.15 9.36
N ASP A 587 32.37 2.72 10.30
CA ASP A 587 33.02 1.97 11.38
C ASP A 587 32.22 2.15 12.67
N VAL A 588 32.04 1.08 13.43
CA VAL A 588 31.56 1.11 14.83
C VAL A 588 32.66 0.50 15.67
N LEU A 589 33.25 1.30 16.55
CA LEU A 589 34.48 0.96 17.25
C LEU A 589 34.27 1.11 18.77
N GLU A 590 34.60 0.06 19.52
CA GLU A 590 34.71 0.15 20.96
C GLU A 590 35.95 0.93 21.32
N GLU A 591 35.81 1.95 22.13
CA GLU A 591 36.91 2.76 22.71
C GLU A 591 36.85 2.74 24.23
N ASN A 592 37.91 3.20 24.88
CA ASN A 592 37.99 3.14 26.33
C ASN A 592 36.84 3.88 27.06
N THR A 593 36.36 4.98 26.49
CA THR A 593 35.36 5.86 27.11
C THR A 593 34.05 5.95 26.31
N SER A 594 34.04 5.45 25.10
CA SER A 594 32.93 5.61 24.17
C SER A 594 32.80 4.44 23.18
N VAL A 595 31.67 4.41 22.47
CA VAL A 595 31.51 3.66 21.24
C VAL A 595 31.45 4.68 20.10
N LEU A 596 32.50 4.70 19.28
CA LEU A 596 32.57 5.63 18.15
C LEU A 596 31.87 5.05 16.93
N ILE A 597 30.82 5.71 16.46
CA ILE A 597 30.26 5.51 15.13
C ILE A 597 30.86 6.54 14.21
N LYS A 598 31.61 6.08 13.20
CA LYS A 598 32.31 6.93 12.26
C LYS A 598 31.87 6.60 10.83
N ALA A 599 31.05 7.45 10.23
CA ALA A 599 30.86 7.40 8.79
C ALA A 599 31.99 8.15 8.10
N TYR A 600 32.57 7.54 7.06
CA TYR A 600 33.66 8.13 6.29
C TYR A 600 33.39 7.95 4.78
N ARG A 601 33.92 8.89 4.01
CA ARG A 601 33.70 8.96 2.57
C ARG A 601 34.92 8.57 1.73
N GLY A 602 36.13 8.81 2.23
CA GLY A 602 37.36 8.80 1.44
C GLY A 602 37.60 10.11 0.68
N SER A 603 38.54 10.12 -0.24
CA SER A 603 39.02 11.32 -0.91
C SER A 603 37.96 12.02 -1.79
N ARG A 604 38.03 13.35 -1.86
CA ARG A 604 37.22 14.20 -2.72
C ARG A 604 37.94 15.40 -3.24
N HIS A 605 37.90 15.61 -4.55
CA HIS A 605 38.27 16.87 -5.19
C HIS A 605 37.04 17.77 -5.31
N MET A 606 37.15 19.06 -5.03
CA MET A 606 36.14 20.09 -5.23
C MET A 606 36.78 21.33 -5.82
N ASN A 607 36.27 21.80 -6.94
CA ASN A 607 36.64 23.11 -7.46
C ASN A 607 35.97 24.21 -6.66
N LYS A 608 36.54 25.43 -6.70
CA LYS A 608 35.91 26.58 -6.07
C LYS A 608 34.46 26.76 -6.51
N GLY A 609 33.55 26.82 -5.55
CA GLY A 609 32.10 26.94 -5.77
C GLY A 609 31.34 25.60 -5.88
N ASP A 610 32.04 24.48 -5.99
CA ASP A 610 31.40 23.16 -5.97
C ASP A 610 30.71 22.93 -4.65
N THR A 611 29.60 22.20 -4.70
CA THR A 611 28.80 21.86 -3.51
C THR A 611 28.68 20.35 -3.36
N ALA A 612 28.59 19.90 -2.10
CA ALA A 612 28.33 18.52 -1.72
C ALA A 612 27.37 18.46 -0.53
N TYR A 613 26.54 17.41 -0.48
CA TYR A 613 25.56 17.26 0.59
C TYR A 613 25.87 16.02 1.41
N TYR A 614 26.08 16.20 2.70
CA TYR A 614 26.30 15.14 3.70
C TYR A 614 25.12 15.07 4.66
N ASN A 615 23.93 14.89 4.09
CA ASN A 615 22.67 14.84 4.82
C ASN A 615 22.57 13.59 5.67
N PHE A 616 21.82 13.66 6.76
CA PHE A 616 21.52 12.51 7.59
C PHE A 616 20.22 12.73 8.37
N ASN A 617 19.60 11.65 8.80
CA ASN A 617 18.49 11.67 9.74
C ASN A 617 18.90 11.00 11.03
N LEU A 618 18.33 11.47 12.14
CA LEU A 618 18.41 10.84 13.45
C LEU A 618 16.98 10.58 13.95
N LEU A 619 16.79 9.45 14.60
CA LEU A 619 15.52 9.11 15.25
C LEU A 619 15.82 8.69 16.69
N ILE A 620 15.40 9.54 17.62
CA ILE A 620 15.73 9.37 19.05
C ILE A 620 14.76 8.37 19.67
N THR A 621 15.28 7.29 20.22
CA THR A 621 14.52 6.25 20.92
C THR A 621 14.79 6.23 22.41
N PRO A 622 13.87 5.75 23.25
CA PRO A 622 12.47 5.34 22.94
C PRO A 622 11.57 6.52 22.59
N PHE A 623 10.40 6.25 22.00
CA PHE A 623 9.45 7.30 21.60
C PHE A 623 8.55 7.75 22.76
N HIS A 624 8.09 6.80 23.56
CA HIS A 624 7.24 6.97 24.75
C HIS A 624 7.41 5.77 25.69
N PRO A 625 6.91 5.79 26.93
CA PRO A 625 6.86 4.61 27.76
C PRO A 625 6.02 3.50 27.13
N ILE A 626 6.33 2.24 27.40
CA ILE A 626 5.46 1.12 27.00
C ILE A 626 4.10 1.25 27.71
N ASN A 627 3.04 0.91 26.98
CA ASN A 627 1.68 0.91 27.49
C ASN A 627 1.24 -0.51 27.84
N THR A 628 1.56 -0.95 29.05
CA THR A 628 1.25 -2.29 29.53
C THR A 628 -0.25 -2.53 29.66
N GLU A 629 -1.04 -1.52 30.03
CA GLU A 629 -2.51 -1.64 30.11
C GLU A 629 -3.11 -1.93 28.73
N PHE A 630 -2.64 -1.20 27.70
CA PHE A 630 -3.06 -1.48 26.32
C PHE A 630 -2.63 -2.89 25.89
N GLN A 631 -1.45 -3.36 26.34
CA GLN A 631 -0.96 -4.71 26.03
C GLN A 631 -1.90 -5.77 26.60
N TRP A 632 -2.29 -5.65 27.87
CA TRP A 632 -3.16 -6.61 28.54
C TRP A 632 -4.59 -6.60 28.02
N ASP A 633 -5.05 -5.44 27.53
CA ASP A 633 -6.36 -5.27 26.91
C ASP A 633 -6.43 -5.72 25.46
N SER A 634 -5.30 -5.80 24.78
CA SER A 634 -5.25 -6.07 23.33
C SER A 634 -5.07 -7.56 23.05
N ARG A 635 -6.17 -8.29 22.99
CA ARG A 635 -6.23 -9.74 22.74
C ARG A 635 -6.82 -9.97 21.35
N PHE A 636 -6.00 -10.46 20.42
CA PHE A 636 -6.33 -10.44 18.99
C PHE A 636 -6.95 -11.74 18.49
N TYR A 637 -8.10 -11.61 17.82
CA TYR A 637 -8.67 -12.64 16.98
C TYR A 637 -8.42 -12.27 15.51
N HIS A 638 -7.55 -12.99 14.82
CA HIS A 638 -7.06 -12.65 13.50
C HIS A 638 -7.75 -13.45 12.39
N ARG A 639 -9.09 -13.43 12.37
CA ARG A 639 -9.90 -14.11 11.36
C ARG A 639 -11.33 -13.58 11.39
N TYR A 640 -12.05 -13.67 10.27
CA TYR A 640 -13.49 -13.45 10.25
C TYR A 640 -14.22 -14.63 10.93
N ASN A 641 -15.13 -14.33 11.85
CA ASN A 641 -16.02 -15.28 12.49
C ASN A 641 -17.23 -14.52 13.07
N THR A 642 -18.24 -15.25 13.61
CA THR A 642 -19.33 -14.61 14.34
C THR A 642 -18.80 -13.93 15.61
N ILE A 643 -19.36 -12.79 15.94
CA ILE A 643 -18.91 -11.98 17.09
C ILE A 643 -19.02 -12.76 18.40
N ASP A 644 -20.10 -13.57 18.57
CA ASP A 644 -20.26 -14.39 19.78
C ASP A 644 -19.18 -15.47 19.92
N SER A 645 -18.80 -16.12 18.82
CA SER A 645 -17.71 -17.11 18.84
C SER A 645 -16.37 -16.46 19.21
N ILE A 646 -16.12 -15.26 18.68
CA ILE A 646 -14.88 -14.53 19.01
C ILE A 646 -14.86 -14.14 20.48
N ARG A 647 -15.94 -13.59 21.00
CA ARG A 647 -16.05 -13.17 22.41
C ARG A 647 -15.79 -14.32 23.40
N GLN A 648 -16.27 -15.52 23.06
CA GLN A 648 -16.07 -16.71 23.90
C GLN A 648 -14.60 -17.10 24.08
N THR A 649 -13.71 -16.68 23.18
CA THR A 649 -12.26 -16.92 23.27
C THR A 649 -11.55 -16.00 24.28
N GLY A 650 -12.20 -14.94 24.74
CA GLY A 650 -11.59 -13.89 25.54
C GLY A 650 -10.84 -12.82 24.74
N ALA A 651 -10.91 -12.87 23.39
CA ALA A 651 -10.38 -11.82 22.52
C ALA A 651 -11.16 -10.51 22.67
N THR A 652 -10.48 -9.39 22.48
CA THR A 652 -11.03 -8.03 22.60
C THR A 652 -10.95 -7.24 21.31
N ILE A 653 -10.09 -7.67 20.37
CA ILE A 653 -9.88 -7.01 19.08
C ILE A 653 -9.94 -8.04 17.96
N VAL A 654 -10.72 -7.73 16.93
CA VAL A 654 -10.83 -8.57 15.73
C VAL A 654 -10.04 -7.94 14.60
N ASN A 655 -9.17 -8.71 13.97
CA ASN A 655 -8.50 -8.32 12.73
C ASN A 655 -9.18 -8.98 11.54
N ILE A 656 -9.79 -8.19 10.68
CA ILE A 656 -10.46 -8.64 9.46
C ILE A 656 -9.50 -8.50 8.28
N HIS A 657 -9.00 -9.63 7.82
CA HIS A 657 -8.18 -9.70 6.62
C HIS A 657 -9.02 -9.46 5.35
N HIS A 658 -8.38 -9.22 4.20
CA HIS A 658 -9.06 -9.31 2.90
C HIS A 658 -9.50 -10.76 2.61
N ALA A 659 -10.24 -10.98 1.54
CA ALA A 659 -10.86 -12.27 1.20
C ALA A 659 -11.92 -12.75 2.20
N THR A 660 -12.56 -11.81 2.92
CA THR A 660 -13.67 -12.10 3.84
C THR A 660 -14.98 -11.47 3.32
N PRO A 661 -16.15 -11.93 3.79
CA PRO A 661 -17.44 -11.40 3.34
C PRO A 661 -17.62 -9.90 3.53
N ILE A 662 -16.93 -9.28 4.49
CA ILE A 662 -17.05 -7.86 4.83
C ILE A 662 -15.87 -7.01 4.32
N ASN A 663 -14.75 -7.64 3.98
CA ASN A 663 -13.56 -7.02 3.36
C ASN A 663 -13.02 -7.93 2.24
N PRO A 664 -13.75 -8.11 1.12
CA PRO A 664 -13.41 -9.14 0.15
C PRO A 664 -12.18 -8.81 -0.71
N TYR A 665 -11.97 -7.53 -1.02
CA TYR A 665 -11.00 -7.12 -2.05
C TYR A 665 -9.77 -6.46 -1.46
N ILE A 666 -8.59 -6.91 -1.91
CA ILE A 666 -7.33 -6.43 -1.36
C ILE A 666 -7.16 -4.92 -1.57
N ASN A 667 -6.88 -4.22 -0.49
CA ASN A 667 -6.64 -2.77 -0.44
C ASN A 667 -7.77 -1.91 -1.04
N TYR A 668 -9.00 -2.47 -1.16
CA TYR A 668 -10.18 -1.73 -1.62
C TYR A 668 -11.43 -2.04 -0.77
N PRO A 669 -11.48 -1.61 0.50
CA PRO A 669 -12.53 -1.96 1.47
C PRO A 669 -13.82 -1.11 1.31
N PHE A 670 -14.15 -0.67 0.11
CA PHE A 670 -15.21 0.31 -0.13
C PHE A 670 -16.46 -0.24 -0.81
N ILE A 671 -16.46 -1.52 -1.21
CA ILE A 671 -17.59 -2.12 -1.91
C ILE A 671 -18.60 -2.70 -0.90
N GLU A 672 -18.14 -3.50 0.04
CA GLU A 672 -19.01 -4.16 1.05
C GLU A 672 -19.08 -3.39 2.37
N PHE A 673 -18.87 -2.08 2.34
CA PHE A 673 -18.77 -1.25 3.54
C PHE A 673 -20.03 -1.29 4.43
N LYS A 674 -21.22 -1.53 3.85
CA LYS A 674 -22.46 -1.68 4.63
C LYS A 674 -22.44 -2.92 5.50
N LYS A 675 -22.06 -4.07 4.94
CA LYS A 675 -21.88 -5.32 5.69
C LYS A 675 -20.78 -5.17 6.74
N MET A 676 -19.70 -4.47 6.39
CA MET A 676 -18.61 -4.17 7.32
C MET A 676 -19.14 -3.34 8.50
N LYS A 677 -19.94 -2.31 8.22
CA LYS A 677 -20.55 -1.48 9.28
C LYS A 677 -21.46 -2.30 10.20
N GLU A 678 -22.35 -3.11 9.65
CA GLU A 678 -23.23 -3.99 10.42
C GLU A 678 -22.44 -4.91 11.36
N TYR A 679 -21.37 -5.52 10.88
CA TYR A 679 -20.49 -6.37 11.67
C TYR A 679 -19.77 -5.59 12.78
N ILE A 680 -19.28 -4.37 12.48
CA ILE A 680 -18.59 -3.51 13.45
C ILE A 680 -19.57 -3.02 14.52
N ASP A 681 -20.77 -2.59 14.13
CA ASP A 681 -21.81 -2.15 15.07
C ASP A 681 -22.16 -3.30 16.06
N GLU A 682 -22.31 -4.55 15.56
CA GLU A 682 -22.52 -5.73 16.40
C GLU A 682 -21.33 -5.98 17.35
N ALA A 683 -20.11 -5.86 16.86
CA ALA A 683 -18.89 -6.03 17.65
C ALA A 683 -18.82 -5.00 18.80
N HIS A 684 -19.08 -3.74 18.49
CA HIS A 684 -19.10 -2.65 19.47
C HIS A 684 -20.16 -2.85 20.55
N LEU A 685 -21.36 -3.27 20.18
CA LEU A 685 -22.42 -3.60 21.16
C LEU A 685 -22.01 -4.72 22.14
N LYS A 686 -21.10 -5.59 21.72
CA LYS A 686 -20.57 -6.69 22.55
C LYS A 686 -19.19 -6.38 23.17
N GLY A 687 -18.71 -5.14 23.05
CA GLY A 687 -17.46 -4.66 23.65
C GLY A 687 -16.18 -5.05 22.92
N LEU A 688 -16.29 -5.52 21.67
CA LEU A 688 -15.14 -5.83 20.83
C LEU A 688 -14.78 -4.64 19.92
N LYS A 689 -13.49 -4.49 19.59
CA LYS A 689 -12.98 -3.57 18.60
C LYS A 689 -12.70 -4.31 17.29
N VAL A 690 -12.81 -3.62 16.15
CA VAL A 690 -12.59 -4.23 14.83
C VAL A 690 -11.61 -3.41 14.03
N LYS A 691 -10.54 -4.05 13.58
CA LYS A 691 -9.57 -3.50 12.62
C LYS A 691 -9.67 -4.25 11.31
N ILE A 692 -9.33 -3.55 10.23
CA ILE A 692 -9.28 -4.13 8.89
C ILE A 692 -7.85 -4.19 8.36
N TYR A 693 -7.59 -5.19 7.53
CA TYR A 693 -6.39 -5.25 6.70
C TYR A 693 -6.46 -4.18 5.62
N ASN A 694 -5.47 -3.34 5.53
CA ASN A 694 -5.28 -2.45 4.40
C ASN A 694 -3.82 -2.00 4.31
N THR A 695 -3.18 -2.26 3.18
CA THR A 695 -1.86 -1.74 2.83
C THR A 695 -2.00 -0.87 1.58
N ILE A 696 -0.92 -0.30 1.10
CA ILE A 696 -0.94 0.51 -0.12
C ILE A 696 -0.15 -0.15 -1.26
N ARG A 697 0.36 -1.34 -1.00
CA ARG A 697 1.34 -2.04 -1.82
C ARG A 697 0.81 -2.45 -3.19
N GLU A 698 -0.43 -2.87 -3.23
CA GLU A 698 -1.14 -3.31 -4.43
C GLU A 698 -2.61 -2.87 -4.40
N LEU A 699 -3.27 -2.91 -5.54
CA LEU A 699 -4.67 -2.56 -5.68
C LEU A 699 -5.44 -3.60 -6.47
N SER A 700 -6.62 -3.98 -5.95
CA SER A 700 -7.58 -4.91 -6.56
C SER A 700 -8.07 -4.44 -7.93
N ASN A 701 -8.26 -5.39 -8.84
CA ASN A 701 -8.95 -5.17 -10.11
C ASN A 701 -10.44 -4.79 -9.96
N LYS A 702 -10.98 -4.89 -8.75
CA LYS A 702 -12.37 -4.47 -8.43
C LYS A 702 -12.48 -2.98 -8.15
N ALA A 703 -11.36 -2.27 -8.03
CA ALA A 703 -11.38 -0.83 -7.82
C ALA A 703 -12.00 -0.12 -9.02
N TYR A 704 -13.05 0.66 -8.80
CA TYR A 704 -13.74 1.41 -9.85
C TYR A 704 -12.80 2.38 -10.56
N GLU A 705 -11.85 2.96 -9.83
CA GLU A 705 -10.90 3.96 -10.32
C GLU A 705 -9.74 3.38 -11.15
N ILE A 706 -9.61 2.05 -11.28
CA ILE A 706 -8.41 1.41 -11.85
C ILE A 706 -8.01 1.97 -13.24
N HIS A 707 -8.97 2.23 -14.11
CA HIS A 707 -8.70 2.79 -15.44
C HIS A 707 -8.31 4.28 -15.38
N ALA A 708 -8.92 5.04 -14.47
CA ALA A 708 -8.54 6.43 -14.22
C ALA A 708 -7.11 6.53 -13.68
N LEU A 709 -6.77 5.68 -12.72
CA LEU A 709 -5.42 5.61 -12.16
C LEU A 709 -4.38 5.19 -13.22
N ARG A 710 -4.72 4.27 -14.11
CA ARG A 710 -3.85 3.89 -15.24
C ARG A 710 -3.66 5.00 -16.27
N SER A 711 -4.59 5.93 -16.39
CA SER A 711 -4.44 7.09 -17.28
C SER A 711 -3.33 8.07 -16.83
N LEU A 712 -2.89 7.96 -15.58
CA LEU A 712 -1.77 8.71 -15.01
C LEU A 712 -0.39 8.14 -15.37
N GLY A 713 -0.33 7.20 -16.29
CA GLY A 713 0.91 6.50 -16.66
C GLY A 713 1.39 5.60 -15.52
N HIS A 714 2.68 5.74 -15.17
CA HIS A 714 3.29 4.97 -14.08
C HIS A 714 3.35 5.75 -12.75
N GLU A 715 2.57 6.81 -12.61
CA GLU A 715 2.51 7.52 -11.35
C GLU A 715 2.01 6.59 -10.22
N ILE A 716 0.91 5.87 -10.48
CA ILE A 716 0.28 5.02 -9.45
C ILE A 716 0.72 3.56 -9.54
N PHE A 717 0.85 3.01 -10.74
CA PHE A 717 1.17 1.60 -10.94
C PHE A 717 2.55 1.40 -11.53
N SER A 718 3.25 0.37 -11.06
CA SER A 718 4.56 -0.01 -11.57
C SER A 718 4.49 -0.52 -13.00
N THR A 719 5.48 -0.16 -13.82
CA THR A 719 5.69 -0.78 -15.12
C THR A 719 6.14 -2.23 -14.97
N GLY A 720 5.72 -3.10 -15.87
CA GLY A 720 6.08 -4.52 -15.83
C GLY A 720 5.64 -5.29 -17.07
N LYS A 721 5.84 -6.60 -17.04
CA LYS A 721 5.56 -7.49 -18.18
C LYS A 721 4.07 -7.90 -18.32
N GLY A 722 3.20 -7.42 -17.44
CA GLY A 722 1.82 -7.87 -17.39
C GLY A 722 1.68 -9.30 -16.87
N ALA A 723 0.84 -10.11 -17.50
CA ALA A 723 0.49 -11.49 -17.15
C ALA A 723 -0.49 -11.59 -15.95
N GLY A 724 -0.46 -12.67 -15.18
CA GLY A 724 -1.37 -12.90 -14.07
C GLY A 724 -2.74 -13.44 -14.48
N PHE A 725 -3.76 -13.15 -13.69
CA PHE A 725 -5.12 -13.62 -13.93
C PHE A 725 -5.70 -13.06 -15.25
N SER A 726 -6.57 -13.85 -15.93
CA SER A 726 -7.07 -13.51 -17.27
C SER A 726 -7.70 -12.12 -17.35
N TRP A 727 -8.45 -11.69 -16.35
CA TRP A 727 -9.05 -10.36 -16.33
C TRP A 727 -8.00 -9.23 -16.49
N LEU A 728 -6.85 -9.35 -15.83
CA LEU A 728 -5.77 -8.35 -15.95
C LEU A 728 -5.26 -8.31 -17.40
N GLN A 729 -5.03 -9.46 -18.01
CA GLN A 729 -4.57 -9.57 -19.41
C GLN A 729 -5.61 -9.06 -20.40
N GLU A 730 -6.89 -9.38 -20.17
CA GLU A 730 -8.00 -9.02 -21.05
C GLU A 730 -8.31 -7.52 -21.01
N HIS A 731 -8.28 -6.89 -19.83
CA HIS A 731 -8.73 -5.52 -19.63
C HIS A 731 -7.61 -4.49 -19.43
N LEU A 732 -6.44 -4.90 -18.94
CA LEU A 732 -5.30 -4.02 -18.76
C LEU A 732 -4.24 -4.21 -19.85
N GLY A 733 -4.17 -5.41 -20.44
CA GLY A 733 -3.19 -5.78 -21.47
C GLY A 733 -1.84 -6.11 -20.86
N ASP A 734 -0.90 -5.21 -20.98
CA ASP A 734 0.46 -5.29 -20.48
C ASP A 734 0.82 -4.08 -19.60
N ASP A 735 2.11 -3.93 -19.31
CA ASP A 735 2.66 -2.75 -18.63
C ASP A 735 2.12 -2.55 -17.20
N TYR A 736 2.12 -3.64 -16.42
CA TYR A 736 1.88 -3.70 -14.99
C TYR A 736 2.61 -4.90 -14.40
N ILE A 737 2.72 -4.95 -13.07
CA ILE A 737 3.16 -6.14 -12.33
C ILE A 737 1.93 -6.75 -11.65
N ALA A 738 1.62 -8.01 -11.99
CA ALA A 738 0.59 -8.76 -11.30
C ALA A 738 1.05 -9.13 -9.88
N ALA A 739 0.14 -9.01 -8.92
CA ALA A 739 0.40 -9.28 -7.50
C ALA A 739 -0.56 -10.36 -6.97
N TRP A 740 -1.10 -10.15 -5.79
CA TRP A 740 -1.98 -11.08 -5.09
C TRP A 740 -3.23 -11.47 -5.89
N PHE A 741 -3.63 -12.73 -5.78
CA PHE A 741 -4.86 -13.26 -6.40
C PHE A 741 -5.63 -14.18 -5.46
N VAL A 742 -6.93 -13.93 -5.34
CA VAL A 742 -7.88 -14.75 -4.59
C VAL A 742 -8.82 -15.44 -5.57
N PRO A 743 -8.63 -16.74 -5.86
CA PRO A 743 -9.40 -17.46 -6.89
C PRO A 743 -10.91 -17.45 -6.67
N GLU A 744 -11.37 -17.64 -5.43
CA GLU A 744 -12.78 -17.74 -5.04
C GLU A 744 -13.54 -16.45 -5.34
N LEU A 745 -12.87 -15.30 -5.22
CA LEU A 745 -13.43 -13.97 -5.45
C LEU A 745 -13.09 -13.41 -6.82
N LYS A 746 -12.20 -14.09 -7.56
CA LYS A 746 -11.60 -13.55 -8.80
C LYS A 746 -11.04 -12.14 -8.54
N ASP A 747 -10.43 -11.94 -7.36
CA ASP A 747 -9.79 -10.70 -6.95
C ASP A 747 -8.31 -10.76 -7.34
N ALA A 748 -7.92 -9.92 -8.30
CA ALA A 748 -6.57 -9.88 -8.84
C ALA A 748 -5.99 -8.47 -8.66
N ALA A 749 -4.82 -8.39 -8.05
CA ALA A 749 -4.18 -7.11 -7.77
C ALA A 749 -3.04 -6.78 -8.74
N ILE A 750 -2.71 -5.51 -8.84
CA ILE A 750 -1.53 -4.99 -9.52
C ILE A 750 -0.71 -4.09 -8.55
N VAL A 751 0.61 -4.10 -8.72
CA VAL A 751 1.56 -3.45 -7.81
C VAL A 751 1.59 -1.93 -8.01
N ASN A 752 1.57 -1.18 -6.92
CA ASN A 752 1.76 0.26 -6.91
C ASN A 752 3.23 0.65 -7.17
N SER A 753 3.46 1.88 -7.65
CA SER A 753 4.79 2.36 -8.05
C SER A 753 5.67 2.85 -6.89
N GLY A 754 5.13 2.98 -5.70
CA GLY A 754 5.80 3.56 -4.53
C GLY A 754 5.13 4.87 -4.07
N MET A 755 5.92 5.91 -3.74
CA MET A 755 5.38 7.17 -3.21
C MET A 755 4.68 7.99 -4.29
N ASN A 756 3.35 8.09 -4.20
CA ASN A 756 2.50 8.73 -5.21
C ASN A 756 1.20 9.27 -4.60
N ARG A 757 0.31 9.85 -5.41
CA ARG A 757 -0.97 10.41 -4.97
C ARG A 757 -2.00 9.39 -4.45
N TRP A 758 -1.80 8.11 -4.69
CA TRP A 758 -2.65 7.07 -4.08
C TRP A 758 -2.57 7.10 -2.55
N HIS A 759 -1.48 7.63 -1.99
CA HIS A 759 -1.34 7.86 -0.53
C HIS A 759 -2.35 8.91 -0.02
N ASN A 760 -2.64 9.95 -0.79
CA ASN A 760 -3.69 10.92 -0.46
C ASN A 760 -5.07 10.25 -0.46
N TYR A 761 -5.34 9.44 -1.49
CA TYR A 761 -6.58 8.65 -1.58
C TYR A 761 -6.72 7.72 -0.37
N TYR A 762 -5.63 7.04 0.02
CA TYR A 762 -5.60 6.13 1.15
C TYR A 762 -5.92 6.83 2.48
N VAL A 763 -5.34 7.99 2.73
CA VAL A 763 -5.61 8.79 3.95
C VAL A 763 -7.08 9.20 4.03
N GLU A 764 -7.65 9.68 2.92
CA GLU A 764 -9.09 10.01 2.85
C GLU A 764 -9.96 8.77 3.04
N GLY A 765 -9.57 7.66 2.44
CA GLY A 765 -10.28 6.39 2.59
C GLY A 765 -10.32 5.91 4.03
N MET A 766 -9.20 6.01 4.76
CA MET A 766 -9.15 5.68 6.19
C MET A 766 -10.02 6.64 7.02
N ASN A 767 -9.95 7.92 6.74
CA ASN A 767 -10.82 8.90 7.39
C ASN A 767 -12.30 8.58 7.17
N TRP A 768 -12.67 8.25 5.94
CA TRP A 768 -14.06 7.90 5.59
C TRP A 768 -14.52 6.63 6.31
N LEU A 769 -13.67 5.60 6.37
CA LEU A 769 -13.99 4.34 7.06
C LEU A 769 -14.17 4.53 8.57
N VAL A 770 -13.35 5.37 9.21
CA VAL A 770 -13.52 5.72 10.62
C VAL A 770 -14.87 6.40 10.85
N GLN A 771 -15.17 7.43 10.05
CA GLN A 771 -16.36 8.27 10.27
C GLN A 771 -17.68 7.60 9.88
N HIS A 772 -17.70 6.73 8.86
CA HIS A 772 -18.93 6.19 8.28
C HIS A 772 -19.13 4.70 8.55
N VAL A 773 -18.05 3.96 8.78
CA VAL A 773 -18.08 2.52 9.03
C VAL A 773 -17.74 2.19 10.48
N GLY A 774 -16.92 3.04 11.13
CA GLY A 774 -16.58 2.91 12.54
C GLY A 774 -15.43 1.94 12.80
N ILE A 775 -14.50 1.77 11.86
CA ILE A 775 -13.31 0.94 12.11
C ILE A 775 -12.50 1.49 13.28
N ASP A 776 -12.01 0.61 14.16
CA ASP A 776 -11.18 0.99 15.31
C ASP A 776 -9.70 1.13 14.97
N GLY A 777 -9.31 0.69 13.80
CA GLY A 777 -7.93 0.77 13.35
C GLY A 777 -7.63 -0.03 12.09
N VAL A 778 -6.33 -0.16 11.81
CA VAL A 778 -5.83 -0.84 10.62
C VAL A 778 -4.71 -1.81 11.00
N TYR A 779 -4.76 -2.99 10.41
CA TYR A 779 -3.66 -3.94 10.37
C TYR A 779 -2.87 -3.72 9.07
N LEU A 780 -1.64 -3.28 9.23
CA LEU A 780 -0.73 -3.02 8.11
C LEU A 780 0.17 -4.25 7.90
N ASP A 781 0.21 -4.73 6.67
CA ASP A 781 1.03 -5.87 6.28
C ASP A 781 2.03 -5.43 5.22
N ASP A 782 3.33 -5.45 5.56
CA ASP A 782 4.40 -5.02 4.68
C ASP A 782 4.10 -3.65 4.02
N VAL A 783 4.00 -2.63 4.83
CA VAL A 783 3.61 -1.29 4.38
C VAL A 783 4.56 -0.70 3.35
N ALA A 784 3.99 -0.06 2.33
CA ALA A 784 4.72 0.55 1.23
C ALA A 784 4.54 2.07 1.16
N PHE A 785 4.53 2.73 2.31
CA PHE A 785 4.46 4.19 2.42
C PHE A 785 5.43 4.72 3.47
N ASP A 786 5.69 6.01 3.41
CA ASP A 786 6.64 6.70 4.25
C ASP A 786 6.05 7.14 5.60
N ARG A 787 6.91 7.76 6.41
CA ARG A 787 6.57 8.33 7.70
C ARG A 787 5.50 9.44 7.62
N ILE A 788 5.49 10.26 6.55
CA ILE A 788 4.50 11.34 6.38
C ILE A 788 3.10 10.74 6.25
N THR A 789 2.96 9.74 5.42
CA THR A 789 1.70 9.01 5.22
C THR A 789 1.24 8.31 6.51
N MET A 790 2.16 7.64 7.24
CA MET A 790 1.85 7.00 8.51
C MET A 790 1.31 8.02 9.54
N LYS A 791 1.97 9.17 9.67
CA LYS A 791 1.55 10.27 10.55
C LYS A 791 0.15 10.77 10.19
N ARG A 792 -0.13 10.97 8.91
CA ARG A 792 -1.46 11.37 8.40
C ARG A 792 -2.54 10.33 8.73
N ILE A 793 -2.25 9.05 8.52
CA ILE A 793 -3.15 7.95 8.84
C ILE A 793 -3.45 7.93 10.35
N LYS A 794 -2.41 8.00 11.19
CA LYS A 794 -2.63 8.02 12.65
C LYS A 794 -3.55 9.16 13.06
N ARG A 795 -3.38 10.35 12.50
CA ARG A 795 -4.24 11.51 12.81
C ARG A 795 -5.71 11.28 12.43
N VAL A 796 -5.98 10.74 11.24
CA VAL A 796 -7.38 10.50 10.83
C VAL A 796 -8.02 9.38 11.64
N LEU A 797 -7.25 8.37 12.04
CA LEU A 797 -7.74 7.24 12.82
C LEU A 797 -8.10 7.60 14.27
N ILE A 798 -7.44 8.60 14.88
CA ILE A 798 -7.74 9.00 16.27
C ILE A 798 -8.75 10.16 16.38
N ARG A 799 -9.30 10.61 15.26
CA ARG A 799 -10.30 11.67 15.25
C ARG A 799 -11.52 11.32 16.10
N ASP A 800 -12.12 12.32 16.69
CA ASP A 800 -13.37 12.21 17.44
C ASP A 800 -13.35 11.14 18.54
N GLY A 801 -12.16 10.85 19.08
CA GLY A 801 -11.96 9.90 20.17
C GLY A 801 -11.94 8.42 19.74
N HIS A 802 -11.84 8.14 18.44
CA HIS A 802 -11.62 6.77 17.97
C HIS A 802 -10.31 6.18 18.49
N PRO A 803 -10.24 4.87 18.74
CA PRO A 803 -9.04 4.21 19.29
C PRO A 803 -7.79 4.35 18.43
N GLY A 804 -7.96 4.40 17.09
CA GLY A 804 -6.88 4.56 16.13
C GLY A 804 -5.78 3.52 16.25
N ILE A 805 -6.14 2.24 16.40
CA ILE A 805 -5.21 1.14 16.63
C ILE A 805 -4.48 0.81 15.32
N LEU A 806 -3.17 1.02 15.32
CA LEU A 806 -2.28 0.68 14.22
C LEU A 806 -1.30 -0.41 14.64
N ASP A 807 -1.32 -1.53 13.92
CA ASP A 807 -0.34 -2.60 14.05
C ASP A 807 0.41 -2.74 12.74
N LEU A 808 1.72 -2.88 12.82
CA LEU A 808 2.57 -3.14 11.68
C LEU A 808 3.07 -4.58 11.73
N HIS A 809 2.62 -5.38 10.77
CA HIS A 809 3.18 -6.68 10.48
C HIS A 809 4.28 -6.55 9.41
N SER A 810 5.32 -7.31 9.57
CA SER A 810 6.32 -7.50 8.52
C SER A 810 6.83 -8.93 8.55
N ALA A 811 7.09 -9.46 7.38
CA ALA A 811 7.68 -10.78 7.19
C ALA A 811 9.09 -10.89 7.79
N ASN A 812 9.70 -9.79 8.21
CA ASN A 812 11.03 -9.75 8.81
C ASN A 812 12.08 -10.58 8.06
N GLN A 813 11.94 -10.59 6.76
CA GLN A 813 12.90 -11.30 5.94
C GLN A 813 14.22 -10.56 6.00
N TYR A 814 15.19 -11.23 6.59
CA TYR A 814 16.56 -10.94 6.27
C TYR A 814 16.78 -11.33 4.82
N ASN A 815 16.53 -10.41 3.91
CA ASN A 815 16.75 -10.62 2.50
C ASN A 815 18.10 -10.04 2.12
N LYS A 816 19.10 -10.88 2.07
CA LYS A 816 20.44 -10.47 1.69
C LYS A 816 20.54 -9.97 0.23
N ASN A 817 19.58 -10.34 -0.63
CA ASN A 817 19.56 -9.89 -2.02
C ASN A 817 18.98 -8.46 -2.16
N ASP A 818 18.07 -8.08 -1.27
CA ASP A 818 17.46 -6.75 -1.27
C ASP A 818 18.18 -5.75 -0.34
N GLY A 819 19.23 -6.21 0.36
CA GLY A 819 19.97 -5.39 1.31
C GLY A 819 19.21 -5.03 2.59
N PHE A 820 17.99 -5.55 2.79
CA PHE A 820 17.25 -5.35 4.02
C PHE A 820 17.73 -6.33 5.07
N ASN A 821 18.28 -5.82 6.15
CA ASN A 821 18.79 -6.65 7.22
C ASN A 821 17.70 -7.06 8.19
N ASN A 822 16.77 -6.17 8.47
CA ASN A 822 15.62 -6.40 9.33
C ASN A 822 14.53 -5.37 9.10
N SER A 823 13.29 -5.79 9.28
CA SER A 823 12.13 -4.91 9.14
C SER A 823 12.05 -3.86 10.23
N ALA A 824 12.51 -4.17 11.44
CA ALA A 824 12.52 -3.21 12.55
C ALA A 824 13.36 -1.98 12.20
N ASN A 825 14.57 -2.17 11.68
CA ASN A 825 15.39 -1.04 11.24
C ASN A 825 14.79 -0.29 10.04
N LEU A 826 14.23 -1.03 9.06
CA LEU A 826 13.62 -0.42 7.87
C LEU A 826 12.41 0.46 8.21
N TYR A 827 11.54 -0.02 9.11
CA TYR A 827 10.28 0.64 9.42
C TYR A 827 10.29 1.47 10.72
N MET A 828 11.43 1.67 11.35
CA MET A 828 11.51 2.36 12.65
C MET A 828 10.94 3.78 12.64
N GLU A 829 11.01 4.49 11.51
CA GLU A 829 10.39 5.82 11.36
C GLU A 829 8.86 5.80 11.46
N HIS A 830 8.22 4.63 11.36
CA HIS A 830 6.78 4.45 11.52
C HIS A 830 6.37 4.17 12.97
N PHE A 831 7.30 3.65 13.78
CA PHE A 831 7.05 3.18 15.14
C PHE A 831 6.42 4.23 16.06
N PRO A 832 6.75 5.52 15.96
CA PRO A 832 6.10 6.55 16.79
C PRO A 832 4.58 6.63 16.67
N TYR A 833 4.02 6.07 15.60
CA TYR A 833 2.59 6.14 15.27
C TYR A 833 1.86 4.81 15.48
N LEU A 834 2.60 3.75 15.81
CA LEU A 834 2.06 2.41 16.00
C LEU A 834 1.58 2.19 17.42
N ASN A 835 0.69 1.23 17.59
CA ASN A 835 0.27 0.72 18.89
C ASN A 835 0.95 -0.62 19.19
N LYS A 836 1.22 -1.44 18.16
CA LYS A 836 1.86 -2.74 18.32
C LYS A 836 2.78 -3.11 17.15
N LEU A 837 3.76 -3.94 17.46
CA LEU A 837 4.59 -4.62 16.45
C LEU A 837 4.15 -6.07 16.32
N TRP A 838 3.96 -6.49 15.07
CA TRP A 838 3.66 -7.86 14.70
C TRP A 838 4.83 -8.39 13.84
N PHE A 839 6.01 -8.37 14.45
CA PHE A 839 7.24 -8.87 13.85
C PHE A 839 7.53 -10.29 14.34
N GLY A 840 8.34 -11.04 13.58
CA GLY A 840 8.74 -12.39 13.97
C GLY A 840 8.23 -13.51 13.06
N GLU A 841 7.55 -13.18 11.97
CA GLU A 841 7.25 -14.18 10.95
C GLU A 841 8.54 -14.72 10.34
N TYR A 842 8.62 -16.04 10.11
CA TYR A 842 9.82 -16.79 9.73
C TYR A 842 10.97 -16.76 10.76
N PHE A 843 10.72 -16.33 11.98
CA PHE A 843 11.69 -16.44 13.07
C PHE A 843 11.74 -17.86 13.64
N ASP A 844 12.95 -18.31 13.94
CA ASP A 844 13.16 -19.53 14.71
C ASP A 844 13.12 -19.18 16.21
N TYR A 845 11.91 -19.22 16.78
CA TYR A 845 11.69 -18.87 18.19
C TYR A 845 12.47 -19.77 19.15
N GLU A 846 12.92 -20.97 18.74
CA GLU A 846 13.68 -21.87 19.56
C GLU A 846 15.19 -21.57 19.55
N LYS A 847 15.71 -21.04 18.44
CA LYS A 847 17.16 -20.79 18.27
C LYS A 847 17.59 -19.36 18.53
N ASN A 848 16.68 -18.37 18.36
CA ASN A 848 17.05 -16.97 18.54
C ASN A 848 17.34 -16.64 20.01
N LYS A 849 18.35 -15.80 20.23
CA LYS A 849 18.78 -15.35 21.57
C LYS A 849 17.83 -14.30 22.16
N PRO A 850 17.81 -14.10 23.50
CA PRO A 850 16.96 -13.11 24.14
C PRO A 850 17.10 -11.70 23.57
N ASP A 851 18.34 -11.28 23.30
CA ASP A 851 18.62 -9.92 22.80
C ASP A 851 18.01 -9.65 21.41
N PHE A 852 17.89 -10.70 20.58
CA PHE A 852 17.19 -10.60 19.30
C PHE A 852 15.69 -10.36 19.50
N PHE A 853 15.04 -11.08 20.43
CA PHE A 853 13.63 -10.83 20.76
C PHE A 853 13.45 -9.42 21.32
N LEU A 854 14.36 -8.97 22.19
CA LEU A 854 14.28 -7.65 22.79
C LEU A 854 14.34 -6.54 21.73
N THR A 855 15.24 -6.67 20.76
CA THR A 855 15.52 -5.60 19.79
C THR A 855 14.67 -5.63 18.53
N GLU A 856 14.30 -6.81 18.02
CA GLU A 856 13.55 -6.90 16.76
C GLU A 856 12.07 -7.25 16.91
N VAL A 857 11.66 -7.87 18.03
CA VAL A 857 10.29 -8.41 18.16
C VAL A 857 9.48 -7.69 19.21
N SER A 858 10.08 -7.45 20.39
CA SER A 858 9.33 -6.99 21.54
C SER A 858 8.80 -5.55 21.42
N GLY A 859 9.51 -4.67 20.71
CA GLY A 859 9.22 -3.24 20.65
C GLY A 859 9.65 -2.43 21.87
N ILE A 860 10.08 -3.08 22.96
CA ILE A 860 10.35 -2.44 24.25
C ILE A 860 11.35 -1.29 24.15
N PRO A 861 12.52 -1.40 23.44
CA PRO A 861 13.48 -0.31 23.31
C PRO A 861 12.95 0.90 22.54
N PHE A 862 11.75 0.79 21.97
CA PHE A 862 11.11 1.84 21.18
C PHE A 862 9.89 2.43 21.89
N GLY A 863 9.48 1.86 23.05
CA GLY A 863 8.25 2.24 23.75
C GLY A 863 7.01 1.50 23.26
N LEU A 864 7.18 0.45 22.49
CA LEU A 864 6.10 -0.39 21.98
C LEU A 864 6.11 -1.76 22.66
N MET A 865 5.05 -2.54 22.42
CA MET A 865 5.01 -3.95 22.76
C MET A 865 4.57 -4.78 21.56
N GLY A 866 5.17 -5.96 21.41
CA GLY A 866 4.94 -6.85 20.30
C GLY A 866 3.92 -7.95 20.57
N GLU A 867 3.67 -8.74 19.54
CA GLU A 867 3.01 -10.03 19.56
C GLU A 867 3.90 -11.07 18.89
N MET A 868 3.85 -12.32 19.37
CA MET A 868 4.51 -13.40 18.68
C MET A 868 3.68 -13.85 17.47
N LEU A 869 4.38 -14.11 16.37
CA LEU A 869 3.80 -14.62 15.14
C LEU A 869 4.23 -16.08 14.94
N GLN A 870 3.89 -16.65 13.81
CA GLN A 870 4.34 -17.95 13.34
C GLN A 870 4.04 -19.12 14.30
N ASP A 871 3.11 -19.96 13.93
CA ASP A 871 2.78 -21.26 14.59
C ASP A 871 2.65 -21.21 16.12
N GLY A 872 2.26 -20.07 16.68
CA GLY A 872 2.13 -19.88 18.11
C GLY A 872 3.41 -19.40 18.81
N GLY A 873 4.54 -19.29 18.13
CA GLY A 873 5.80 -18.88 18.73
C GLY A 873 6.26 -19.78 19.87
N ASN A 874 6.91 -19.19 20.89
CA ASN A 874 7.21 -19.83 22.15
C ASN A 874 6.60 -19.01 23.29
N ALA A 875 5.53 -19.49 23.89
CA ALA A 875 4.74 -18.71 24.84
C ALA A 875 5.49 -18.40 26.15
N TRP A 876 6.38 -19.27 26.63
CA TRP A 876 7.22 -18.96 27.80
C TRP A 876 8.17 -17.79 27.51
N ARG A 877 8.86 -17.84 26.36
CA ARG A 877 9.75 -16.77 25.91
C ARG A 877 8.97 -15.48 25.62
N GLY A 878 7.76 -15.58 25.07
CA GLY A 878 6.88 -14.44 24.87
C GLY A 878 6.55 -13.72 26.16
N MET A 879 6.18 -14.43 27.22
CA MET A 879 5.82 -13.86 28.51
C MET A 879 7.00 -13.16 29.21
N ILE A 880 8.24 -13.40 28.84
CA ILE A 880 9.39 -12.60 29.30
C ILE A 880 9.28 -11.14 28.84
N TYR A 881 8.62 -10.91 27.70
CA TYR A 881 8.43 -9.58 27.09
C TYR A 881 6.95 -9.11 27.18
N GLY A 882 6.09 -9.83 27.91
CA GLY A 882 4.67 -9.50 27.99
C GLY A 882 3.90 -9.78 26.69
N MET A 883 4.40 -10.66 25.85
CA MET A 883 3.80 -11.00 24.56
C MET A 883 3.01 -12.29 24.63
N THR A 884 1.89 -12.33 23.89
CA THR A 884 1.16 -13.56 23.54
C THR A 884 1.05 -13.68 22.02
N ASN A 885 0.11 -14.51 21.54
CA ASN A 885 -0.10 -14.79 20.14
C ASN A 885 -1.44 -14.26 19.67
N ARG A 886 -1.58 -14.02 18.38
CA ARG A 886 -2.86 -13.83 17.73
C ARG A 886 -3.54 -15.19 17.48
N MET A 887 -4.84 -15.29 17.72
CA MET A 887 -5.59 -16.51 17.41
C MET A 887 -6.68 -16.25 16.36
N PRO A 888 -7.20 -17.27 15.67
CA PRO A 888 -6.59 -18.56 15.40
C PRO A 888 -5.76 -18.48 14.10
N TRP A 889 -4.47 -18.25 14.19
CA TRP A 889 -3.63 -18.25 12.98
C TRP A 889 -3.28 -19.69 12.57
N SER A 890 -2.92 -20.51 13.54
CA SER A 890 -2.71 -21.94 13.40
C SER A 890 -3.38 -22.69 14.55
N ALA A 891 -3.44 -24.02 14.48
CA ALA A 891 -3.98 -24.85 15.56
C ALA A 891 -3.21 -24.70 16.89
N ASN A 892 -1.93 -24.29 16.83
CA ASN A 892 -1.08 -24.11 17.99
C ASN A 892 -1.10 -22.68 18.55
N ALA A 893 -1.75 -21.74 17.86
CA ALA A 893 -1.83 -20.33 18.26
C ALA A 893 -3.12 -20.07 19.07
N ASP A 894 -3.18 -20.60 20.29
CA ASP A 894 -4.30 -20.37 21.23
C ASP A 894 -3.77 -19.84 22.57
N PRO A 895 -3.72 -18.53 22.80
CA PRO A 895 -3.31 -17.91 24.05
C PRO A 895 -4.42 -17.79 25.09
N SER A 896 -5.62 -18.29 24.84
CA SER A 896 -6.80 -18.06 25.70
C SER A 896 -6.58 -18.50 27.14
N ALA A 897 -5.87 -19.59 27.38
CA ALA A 897 -5.55 -20.06 28.74
C ALA A 897 -4.58 -19.10 29.47
N ILE A 898 -3.65 -18.45 28.77
CA ILE A 898 -2.76 -17.43 29.33
C ILE A 898 -3.56 -16.16 29.64
N TRP A 899 -4.44 -15.74 28.74
CA TRP A 899 -5.31 -14.58 28.98
C TRP A 899 -6.23 -14.80 30.19
N LYS A 900 -6.71 -16.03 30.40
CA LYS A 900 -7.48 -16.39 31.59
C LYS A 900 -6.63 -16.26 32.86
N LEU A 901 -5.39 -16.76 32.85
CA LEU A 901 -4.45 -16.56 33.95
C LEU A 901 -4.18 -15.07 34.22
N TRP A 902 -4.05 -14.25 33.18
CA TRP A 902 -3.91 -12.81 33.37
C TRP A 902 -5.10 -12.18 34.08
N ASP A 903 -6.31 -12.59 33.72
CA ASP A 903 -7.53 -12.10 34.41
C ASP A 903 -7.61 -12.60 35.87
N GLU A 904 -7.31 -13.87 36.12
CA GLU A 904 -7.31 -14.47 37.50
C GLU A 904 -6.24 -13.85 38.38
N PHE A 905 -5.05 -13.57 37.84
CA PHE A 905 -3.99 -12.87 38.56
C PHE A 905 -4.31 -11.37 38.69
N GLY A 906 -5.06 -10.81 37.76
CA GLY A 906 -5.31 -9.38 37.66
C GLY A 906 -4.07 -8.63 37.15
N ILE A 907 -3.57 -9.02 35.99
CA ILE A 907 -2.35 -8.44 35.39
C ILE A 907 -2.47 -6.94 35.10
N LYS A 908 -3.69 -6.44 34.84
CA LYS A 908 -3.96 -5.01 34.77
C LYS A 908 -3.61 -4.31 36.08
N GLY A 909 -2.93 -3.18 35.99
CA GLY A 909 -2.40 -2.44 37.13
C GLY A 909 -1.17 -3.09 37.78
N SER A 910 -0.58 -4.12 37.18
CA SER A 910 0.72 -4.63 37.59
C SER A 910 1.85 -3.81 36.98
N GLU A 911 2.95 -3.67 37.71
CA GLU A 911 4.21 -3.13 37.25
C GLU A 911 5.01 -4.25 36.57
N MET A 912 5.32 -4.08 35.29
CA MET A 912 6.19 -5.02 34.55
C MET A 912 7.65 -4.61 34.71
N ILE A 913 8.46 -5.49 35.32
CA ILE A 913 9.89 -5.30 35.53
C ILE A 913 10.62 -6.43 34.80
N GLY A 914 11.15 -6.14 33.61
CA GLY A 914 11.78 -7.13 32.75
C GLY A 914 13.22 -7.48 33.17
N TYR A 915 13.69 -8.64 32.73
CA TYR A 915 15.06 -9.13 32.96
C TYR A 915 16.16 -8.16 32.50
N TRP A 916 15.85 -7.27 31.57
CA TRP A 916 16.79 -6.27 31.04
C TRP A 916 16.99 -5.10 31.99
N SER A 917 16.11 -4.92 32.97
CA SER A 917 16.23 -3.88 34.00
C SER A 917 17.09 -4.34 35.17
N GLU A 918 18.01 -3.49 35.58
CA GLU A 918 18.84 -3.73 36.79
C GLU A 918 17.97 -3.83 38.05
N ASN A 919 16.79 -3.19 38.01
CA ASN A 919 15.82 -3.19 39.12
C ASN A 919 14.95 -4.45 39.15
N CYS A 920 15.14 -5.43 38.26
CA CYS A 920 14.36 -6.65 38.30
C CYS A 920 14.57 -7.43 39.62
N PRO A 921 13.50 -7.58 40.44
CA PRO A 921 13.64 -8.12 41.79
C PRO A 921 13.80 -9.65 41.79
N VAL A 922 13.75 -10.32 40.67
CA VAL A 922 13.95 -11.75 40.56
C VAL A 922 14.98 -12.06 39.50
N LYS A 923 15.99 -12.81 39.89
CA LYS A 923 16.99 -13.36 38.99
C LYS A 923 17.05 -14.87 39.17
N THR A 924 17.68 -15.57 38.24
CA THR A 924 18.00 -16.98 38.38
C THR A 924 19.50 -17.18 38.46
N ASN A 925 19.94 -18.26 39.12
CA ASN A 925 21.35 -18.63 39.19
C ASN A 925 21.90 -19.19 37.87
N ASN A 926 21.11 -19.16 36.76
CA ASN A 926 21.50 -19.62 35.44
C ASN A 926 21.28 -18.51 34.41
N ALA A 927 22.33 -18.00 33.79
CA ALA A 927 22.29 -16.91 32.82
C ALA A 927 21.47 -17.22 31.54
N GLN A 928 21.19 -18.49 31.25
CA GLN A 928 20.35 -18.91 30.12
C GLN A 928 18.87 -19.06 30.50
N VAL A 929 18.52 -18.81 31.76
CA VAL A 929 17.12 -18.82 32.21
C VAL A 929 16.77 -17.44 32.76
N LEU A 930 15.87 -16.76 32.06
CA LEU A 930 15.53 -15.38 32.37
C LEU A 930 14.23 -15.28 33.13
N ALA A 931 14.07 -14.22 33.92
CA ALA A 931 12.87 -13.94 34.69
C ALA A 931 12.39 -12.51 34.46
N THR A 932 11.09 -12.32 34.26
CA THR A 932 10.37 -11.04 34.27
C THR A 932 9.27 -11.07 35.32
N VAL A 933 9.10 -9.97 36.01
CA VAL A 933 8.15 -9.84 37.14
C VAL A 933 7.02 -8.90 36.79
N TYR A 934 5.80 -9.35 37.05
CA TYR A 934 4.58 -8.55 37.02
C TYR A 934 4.13 -8.34 38.46
N LYS A 935 4.52 -7.21 39.04
CA LYS A 935 4.38 -6.89 40.47
C LYS A 935 3.04 -6.21 40.74
N ARG A 936 2.40 -6.65 41.81
CA ARG A 936 1.21 -6.02 42.41
C ARG A 936 1.41 -5.88 43.94
N LYS A 937 0.57 -5.08 44.57
CA LYS A 937 0.57 -5.02 46.04
C LYS A 937 0.21 -6.38 46.63
N GLY A 938 1.15 -6.97 47.35
CA GLY A 938 0.98 -8.26 48.04
C GLY A 938 1.04 -9.49 47.15
N SER A 939 1.42 -9.38 45.87
CA SER A 939 1.63 -10.53 44.99
C SER A 939 2.49 -10.18 43.77
N ALA A 940 3.10 -11.18 43.18
CA ALA A 940 3.81 -11.05 41.93
C ALA A 940 3.56 -12.27 41.05
N LEU A 941 3.42 -12.07 39.72
CA LEU A 941 3.53 -13.12 38.73
C LEU A 941 4.95 -13.08 38.15
N ILE A 942 5.69 -14.16 38.30
CA ILE A 942 7.05 -14.32 37.77
C ILE A 942 6.97 -15.20 36.53
N SER A 943 7.36 -14.66 35.39
CA SER A 943 7.54 -15.40 34.16
C SER A 943 8.98 -15.84 34.04
N ILE A 944 9.20 -17.13 33.85
CA ILE A 944 10.52 -17.74 33.66
C ILE A 944 10.57 -18.40 32.29
N ALA A 945 11.65 -18.20 31.53
CA ALA A 945 11.87 -18.92 30.28
C ALA A 945 13.34 -19.32 30.09
N SER A 946 13.52 -20.50 29.49
CA SER A 946 14.83 -21.11 29.25
C SER A 946 15.30 -20.91 27.81
N TRP A 947 16.56 -20.52 27.68
CA TRP A 947 17.38 -20.59 26.45
C TRP A 947 18.51 -21.63 26.61
N ALA A 948 18.49 -22.44 27.66
CA ALA A 948 19.46 -23.51 27.85
C ALA A 948 19.27 -24.62 26.81
N ASP A 949 20.37 -25.24 26.42
CA ASP A 949 20.37 -26.33 25.43
C ASP A 949 19.90 -27.67 26.00
N THR A 950 19.78 -27.77 27.33
CA THR A 950 19.31 -28.95 28.07
C THR A 950 18.32 -28.52 29.17
N ASP A 951 17.64 -29.52 29.76
CA ASP A 951 16.90 -29.34 30.98
C ASP A 951 17.83 -28.90 32.11
N VAL A 952 17.39 -27.93 32.93
CA VAL A 952 18.20 -27.38 34.03
C VAL A 952 17.37 -27.24 35.27
N ASN A 953 18.01 -27.29 36.44
CA ASN A 953 17.42 -26.87 37.70
C ASN A 953 17.95 -25.50 38.06
N ILE A 954 17.06 -24.60 38.46
CA ILE A 954 17.40 -23.23 38.82
C ILE A 954 16.97 -22.90 40.25
N LYS A 955 17.62 -21.95 40.86
CA LYS A 955 17.19 -21.27 42.10
C LYS A 955 16.80 -19.85 41.78
N LEU A 956 15.73 -19.37 42.37
CA LEU A 956 15.33 -17.96 42.29
C LEU A 956 16.10 -17.13 43.35
N GLU A 957 16.72 -16.08 42.85
CA GLU A 957 17.29 -15.03 43.70
C GLU A 957 16.26 -13.89 43.76
N ILE A 958 15.57 -13.75 44.91
CA ILE A 958 14.43 -12.83 45.06
C ILE A 958 14.78 -11.69 46.03
N ASP A 959 14.69 -10.47 45.56
CA ASP A 959 14.67 -9.28 46.41
C ASP A 959 13.25 -9.08 46.99
N TRP A 960 13.01 -9.73 48.13
CA TRP A 960 11.73 -9.73 48.82
C TRP A 960 11.28 -8.34 49.25
N LYS A 961 12.23 -7.50 49.61
CA LYS A 961 11.94 -6.10 49.97
C LYS A 961 11.40 -5.33 48.80
N SER A 962 12.02 -5.47 47.61
CA SER A 962 11.55 -4.83 46.40
C SER A 962 10.23 -5.39 45.91
N LEU A 963 9.93 -6.68 46.17
CA LEU A 963 8.60 -7.26 45.90
C LEU A 963 7.56 -6.78 46.91
N GLY A 964 7.95 -6.35 48.10
CA GLY A 964 7.04 -6.02 49.18
C GLY A 964 6.36 -7.22 49.83
N LEU A 965 7.06 -8.37 49.85
CA LEU A 965 6.61 -9.65 50.41
C LEU A 965 7.51 -10.11 51.53
N ASP A 966 6.98 -10.88 52.48
CA ASP A 966 7.74 -11.49 53.58
C ASP A 966 8.17 -12.92 53.18
N PRO A 967 9.49 -13.19 53.09
CA PRO A 967 9.98 -14.50 52.72
C PRO A 967 9.55 -15.64 53.64
N SER A 968 9.30 -15.33 54.92
CA SER A 968 8.88 -16.33 55.89
C SER A 968 7.46 -16.87 55.70
N SER A 969 6.59 -16.10 55.05
CA SER A 969 5.20 -16.43 54.74
C SER A 969 4.92 -16.60 53.27
N ALA A 970 5.91 -16.36 52.42
CA ALA A 970 5.73 -16.40 50.98
C ALA A 970 5.51 -17.83 50.42
N HIS A 971 4.57 -17.97 49.53
CA HIS A 971 4.26 -19.20 48.84
C HIS A 971 4.44 -19.01 47.31
N ILE A 972 5.16 -19.93 46.68
CA ILE A 972 5.39 -19.92 45.23
C ILE A 972 4.51 -21.02 44.61
N THR A 973 3.54 -20.63 43.78
CA THR A 973 2.61 -21.55 43.15
C THR A 973 2.71 -21.43 41.63
N ALA A 974 2.88 -22.53 40.92
CA ALA A 974 2.62 -22.65 39.50
C ALA A 974 1.15 -23.03 39.30
N PRO A 975 0.27 -22.16 38.85
CA PRO A 975 -1.11 -22.54 38.56
C PRO A 975 -1.18 -23.47 37.35
N GLU A 976 -2.20 -24.31 37.28
CA GLU A 976 -2.46 -25.05 36.05
C GLU A 976 -2.90 -24.07 34.96
N VAL A 977 -2.25 -24.14 33.80
CA VAL A 977 -2.64 -23.44 32.60
C VAL A 977 -2.77 -24.45 31.48
N LYS A 978 -4.01 -24.63 31.02
CA LYS A 978 -4.39 -25.67 30.04
C LYS A 978 -3.45 -25.62 28.81
N ASN A 979 -2.89 -26.77 28.44
CA ASN A 979 -1.97 -26.95 27.32
C ASN A 979 -0.63 -26.19 27.46
N PHE A 980 -0.34 -25.60 28.62
CA PHE A 980 0.84 -24.78 28.81
C PHE A 980 1.70 -25.24 29.99
N GLN A 981 1.16 -25.30 31.19
CA GLN A 981 1.88 -25.83 32.38
C GLN A 981 0.93 -26.59 33.33
N VAL A 982 1.51 -27.53 34.06
CA VAL A 982 0.82 -28.24 35.12
C VAL A 982 0.89 -27.48 36.42
N ALA A 983 -0.07 -27.69 37.34
CA ALA A 983 -0.02 -27.15 38.69
C ALA A 983 1.17 -27.71 39.48
N ASN A 984 1.88 -26.81 40.21
CA ASN A 984 2.95 -27.20 41.11
C ASN A 984 3.07 -26.20 42.27
N HIS A 985 3.79 -26.58 43.31
CA HIS A 985 4.12 -25.72 44.45
C HIS A 985 5.61 -25.82 44.73
N PHE A 986 6.25 -24.69 45.00
CA PHE A 986 7.65 -24.62 45.35
C PHE A 986 7.85 -23.86 46.65
N SER A 987 8.78 -24.28 47.45
CA SER A 987 9.28 -23.47 48.55
C SER A 987 10.34 -22.47 48.04
N VAL A 988 10.61 -21.44 48.77
CA VAL A 988 11.63 -20.41 48.46
C VAL A 988 13.02 -21.03 48.24
N GLN A 989 13.32 -22.17 48.88
CA GLN A 989 14.60 -22.84 48.81
C GLN A 989 14.71 -23.93 47.76
N ASP A 990 13.59 -24.26 47.07
CA ASP A 990 13.56 -25.34 46.11
C ASP A 990 14.35 -25.01 44.84
N GLU A 991 14.92 -26.04 44.25
CA GLU A 991 15.39 -26.01 42.89
C GLU A 991 14.20 -26.26 41.98
N ILE A 992 13.96 -25.33 41.06
CA ILE A 992 12.85 -25.38 40.13
C ILE A 992 13.34 -26.06 38.84
N PRO A 993 12.76 -27.18 38.41
CA PRO A 993 13.10 -27.81 37.17
C PRO A 993 12.56 -27.02 35.99
N VAL A 994 13.40 -26.69 35.02
CA VAL A 994 13.03 -25.96 33.81
C VAL A 994 13.45 -26.78 32.59
N THR A 995 12.47 -27.25 31.86
CA THR A 995 12.68 -28.00 30.63
C THR A 995 13.25 -27.10 29.53
N LYS A 996 14.13 -27.62 28.69
CA LYS A 996 14.67 -26.94 27.53
C LYS A 996 13.60 -26.24 26.70
N GLY A 997 13.81 -24.94 26.43
CA GLY A 997 12.89 -24.13 25.62
C GLY A 997 11.55 -23.83 26.29
N LYS A 998 11.31 -24.26 27.55
CA LYS A 998 10.13 -24.00 28.35
C LYS A 998 10.42 -23.05 29.53
N GLY A 999 9.51 -22.94 30.42
CA GLY A 999 9.62 -22.11 31.63
C GLY A 999 8.47 -22.34 32.59
N TRP A 1000 8.17 -21.33 33.41
CA TRP A 1000 7.10 -21.32 34.38
C TRP A 1000 6.45 -19.95 34.49
N LEU A 1001 5.15 -19.96 34.73
CA LEU A 1001 4.42 -18.82 35.26
C LEU A 1001 4.14 -19.09 36.71
N LEU A 1002 4.81 -18.37 37.62
CA LEU A 1002 4.77 -18.57 39.06
C LEU A 1002 4.06 -17.42 39.72
N ILE A 1003 3.09 -17.68 40.59
CA ILE A 1003 2.46 -16.69 41.43
C ILE A 1003 3.09 -16.76 42.82
N VAL A 1004 3.57 -15.62 43.28
CA VAL A 1004 4.15 -15.42 44.64
C VAL A 1004 3.21 -14.53 45.45
N LYS A 1005 2.82 -15.00 46.60
CA LYS A 1005 1.95 -14.27 47.54
C LYS A 1005 2.49 -14.35 48.98
#